data_ba653209bb4a49205da08c20188deca0
#
_entry.id   ba653209bb4a49205da08c20188deca0
#
_cell.length_a   1.000
_cell.length_b   1.000
_cell.length_c   1.000
_cell.angle_alpha   90.00
_cell.angle_beta   90.00
_cell.angle_gamma   90.00
#
_symmetry.space_group_name_H-M   'P 1'
#
loop_
_entity.id
_entity.type
_entity.pdbx_description
1 polymer ?
#
loop_
_entity_poly.entity_id
_entity_poly.type
_entity_poly.pdbx_seq_one_letter_code
_entity_poly.pdbx_strand_id
1 'polypeptide(L)'
;MMKSSVLGYPRIGAEREWKKALEAFWAGKLEESEFHRQLQEIRLNHLRKQQEKGIDFIAVNDFSYYDHILDTSTMFGIIPKRFRYDGGKVPLSVYYGIARGTKDATASEMTKWFNTNYHYIVPELGEASPVLTENRPLMAYREAKEKLGIEGKPVIVGPLTFLKLSKGYRISETDDWLGRLLPLYVQILQELASEGVQWVQIDEPILVTKLNADDLQRLKTIYGTFAVSVPNLNIMLQTYFESVENYSDIVALPVKGIGLDFVHGYSGNLSSIKALGFPADKVLGAGVIDGRGIWKAPLREKLALVEELAEIVTTERLIVQTSCSLLHVPVSVKHETKLVSELKDALAFADEKLDELVLLAKAISQGAASITGELEERDRALLALKLSDERNRNEIQHAVASISAQHPERSRPFSERHIAQQKKWQMPIFPTTTIGSFPQSPEVRKARQLWRKGEWNNEQYTNFIREQIDIWIKLQEEIGLDVLVHGEFERTDMVEFFGEKLAGFVFTQNGWVQSYGSRCVKPPIIFGDVAFKGQMTVEETKYAQSRTKRPVKGMLTGPITIMNWSFVREDITREQIAYQLAYALRQEVEALEQAGIGMIQVDEPAVREGLPLKADDQAKYLAWAVRAFRIATCTVQDTTQIHTHMCYCEFHDMIHSIEAMDADVISIETSRSHGELIHSFELNTYKLGIGLGVYDIHSPRVPRVEEMTSMIERALRVLDPKLFWINPDCGLKTRGFEETVDSLRNMVEATQIARARHAQEPIANNR
;
A
#
# COMPACT_ATOMS: atom_id res chain seq x y z
N MET A 1 8.88 12.27 -35.63
CA MET A 1 9.70 11.76 -34.51
C MET A 1 8.77 11.22 -33.44
N MET A 2 9.09 10.06 -32.88
CA MET A 2 8.37 9.49 -31.73
C MET A 2 8.42 10.47 -30.56
N LYS A 3 7.27 10.66 -29.92
CA LYS A 3 7.15 11.52 -28.73
C LYS A 3 7.24 10.70 -27.44
N SER A 4 7.81 11.30 -26.40
CA SER A 4 7.88 10.75 -25.06
C SER A 4 6.94 11.48 -24.09
N SER A 5 6.37 10.75 -23.12
CA SER A 5 5.48 11.33 -22.12
C SER A 5 5.72 10.68 -20.74
N VAL A 6 5.61 11.47 -19.69
CA VAL A 6 5.57 10.99 -18.31
C VAL A 6 4.19 11.22 -17.73
N LEU A 7 3.68 10.26 -16.93
CA LEU A 7 2.34 10.36 -16.35
C LEU A 7 2.31 11.08 -14.99
N GLY A 8 3.46 11.29 -14.39
CA GLY A 8 3.69 11.99 -13.14
C GLY A 8 5.06 11.65 -12.58
N TYR A 9 5.55 12.47 -11.65
CA TYR A 9 6.91 12.39 -11.10
C TYR A 9 6.88 12.33 -9.56
N PRO A 10 7.89 11.74 -8.87
CA PRO A 10 7.94 11.71 -7.40
C PRO A 10 7.92 13.10 -6.77
N ARG A 11 7.04 13.32 -5.79
CA ARG A 11 6.85 14.65 -5.15
C ARG A 11 7.88 14.96 -4.07
N ILE A 12 8.41 13.90 -3.43
CA ILE A 12 9.13 14.02 -2.15
C ILE A 12 10.51 14.66 -2.25
N GLY A 13 11.09 14.74 -3.46
CA GLY A 13 12.47 15.19 -3.67
C GLY A 13 13.50 14.12 -3.29
N ALA A 14 14.75 14.23 -3.79
CA ALA A 14 15.80 13.23 -3.57
C ALA A 14 16.20 13.07 -2.10
N GLU A 15 16.11 14.13 -1.32
CA GLU A 15 16.42 14.16 0.13
C GLU A 15 15.17 14.34 1.00
N ARG A 16 13.97 14.09 0.47
CA ARG A 16 12.68 14.28 1.13
C ARG A 16 12.42 15.74 1.52
N GLU A 17 12.81 16.68 0.68
CA GLU A 17 12.66 18.12 0.91
C GLU A 17 11.19 18.48 1.14
N TRP A 18 10.30 17.92 0.34
CA TRP A 18 8.86 18.09 0.48
C TRP A 18 8.35 17.66 1.87
N LYS A 19 8.79 16.48 2.38
CA LYS A 19 8.45 16.02 3.72
C LYS A 19 8.94 16.97 4.80
N LYS A 20 10.19 17.43 4.68
CA LYS A 20 10.79 18.36 5.65
C LYS A 20 10.00 19.67 5.72
N ALA A 21 9.58 20.22 4.57
CA ALA A 21 8.77 21.44 4.50
C ALA A 21 7.38 21.24 5.15
N LEU A 22 6.68 20.12 4.82
CA LEU A 22 5.37 19.81 5.42
C LEU A 22 5.44 19.70 6.93
N GLU A 23 6.39 18.94 7.46
CA GLU A 23 6.52 18.72 8.90
C GLU A 23 6.94 19.98 9.66
N ALA A 24 7.78 20.82 9.03
CA ALA A 24 8.14 22.12 9.60
C ALA A 24 6.93 23.08 9.65
N PHE A 25 6.11 23.10 8.60
CA PHE A 25 4.88 23.89 8.55
C PHE A 25 3.87 23.40 9.63
N TRP A 26 3.63 22.10 9.71
CA TRP A 26 2.71 21.55 10.73
C TRP A 26 3.19 21.75 12.17
N ALA A 27 4.50 21.86 12.38
CA ALA A 27 5.09 22.16 13.68
C ALA A 27 5.11 23.68 14.00
N GLY A 28 4.55 24.54 13.14
CA GLY A 28 4.57 25.99 13.29
C GLY A 28 5.96 26.62 13.20
N LYS A 29 6.92 25.92 12.56
CA LYS A 29 8.30 26.40 12.38
C LYS A 29 8.53 27.09 11.04
N LEU A 30 7.53 27.05 10.18
CA LEU A 30 7.57 27.61 8.84
C LEU A 30 6.28 28.37 8.58
N GLU A 31 6.41 29.64 8.19
CA GLU A 31 5.28 30.48 7.78
C GLU A 31 4.68 30.01 6.46
N GLU A 32 3.37 30.22 6.25
CA GLU A 32 2.64 29.72 5.08
C GLU A 32 3.24 30.22 3.75
N SER A 33 3.65 31.47 3.69
CA SER A 33 4.29 32.06 2.49
C SER A 33 5.61 31.38 2.12
N GLU A 34 6.45 31.11 3.11
CA GLU A 34 7.71 30.40 2.93
C GLU A 34 7.49 28.92 2.60
N PHE A 35 6.48 28.30 3.21
CA PHE A 35 6.07 26.95 2.86
C PHE A 35 5.67 26.84 1.39
N HIS A 36 4.82 27.73 0.89
CA HIS A 36 4.45 27.77 -0.53
C HIS A 36 5.67 27.98 -1.43
N ARG A 37 6.60 28.86 -1.06
CA ARG A 37 7.83 29.13 -1.82
C ARG A 37 8.70 27.86 -1.93
N GLN A 38 8.90 27.14 -0.82
CA GLN A 38 9.69 25.90 -0.83
C GLN A 38 9.04 24.81 -1.69
N LEU A 39 7.72 24.63 -1.59
CA LEU A 39 7.01 23.66 -2.43
C LEU A 39 7.06 24.03 -3.92
N GLN A 40 6.99 25.33 -4.23
CA GLN A 40 7.16 25.81 -5.60
C GLN A 40 8.55 25.49 -6.14
N GLU A 41 9.60 25.75 -5.36
CA GLU A 41 10.98 25.46 -5.76
C GLU A 41 11.19 23.97 -6.04
N ILE A 42 10.69 23.08 -5.17
CA ILE A 42 10.75 21.63 -5.37
C ILE A 42 10.05 21.24 -6.68
N ARG A 43 8.84 21.74 -6.90
CA ARG A 43 8.03 21.45 -8.10
C ARG A 43 8.70 21.94 -9.37
N LEU A 44 9.20 23.17 -9.38
CA LEU A 44 9.92 23.73 -10.53
C LEU A 44 11.22 22.95 -10.84
N ASN A 45 11.94 22.48 -9.82
CA ASN A 45 13.12 21.65 -10.02
C ASN A 45 12.76 20.30 -10.66
N HIS A 46 11.64 19.69 -10.28
CA HIS A 46 11.15 18.46 -10.90
C HIS A 46 10.78 18.66 -12.38
N LEU A 47 10.12 19.77 -12.71
CA LEU A 47 9.76 20.10 -14.10
C LEU A 47 11.00 20.40 -14.95
N ARG A 48 11.93 21.19 -14.42
CA ARG A 48 13.21 21.52 -15.10
C ARG A 48 13.99 20.27 -15.45
N LYS A 49 14.10 19.31 -14.51
CA LYS A 49 14.78 18.05 -14.73
C LYS A 49 14.17 17.24 -15.88
N GLN A 50 12.86 17.16 -15.98
CA GLN A 50 12.17 16.47 -17.06
C GLN A 50 12.43 17.17 -18.42
N GLN A 51 12.43 18.50 -18.43
CA GLN A 51 12.75 19.30 -19.60
C GLN A 51 14.21 19.10 -20.06
N GLU A 52 15.17 19.15 -19.13
CA GLU A 52 16.60 18.93 -19.41
C GLU A 52 16.89 17.54 -19.95
N LYS A 53 16.12 16.53 -19.54
CA LYS A 53 16.20 15.17 -20.08
C LYS A 53 15.55 15.01 -21.46
N GLY A 54 14.75 15.99 -21.91
CA GLY A 54 14.15 15.98 -23.24
C GLY A 54 12.82 15.22 -23.32
N ILE A 55 12.04 15.19 -22.24
CA ILE A 55 10.66 14.67 -22.27
C ILE A 55 9.77 15.64 -23.06
N ASP A 56 9.02 15.15 -24.04
CA ASP A 56 8.13 15.96 -24.88
C ASP A 56 6.86 16.41 -24.16
N PHE A 57 6.19 15.49 -23.45
CA PHE A 57 4.95 15.78 -22.71
C PHE A 57 5.20 15.67 -21.21
N ILE A 58 5.51 16.80 -20.60
CA ILE A 58 5.77 16.93 -19.17
C ILE A 58 4.43 17.08 -18.42
N ALA A 59 4.18 16.23 -17.43
CA ALA A 59 3.00 16.33 -16.57
C ALA A 59 3.11 17.56 -15.66
N VAL A 60 2.01 18.31 -15.53
CA VAL A 60 1.83 19.37 -14.53
C VAL A 60 0.56 19.13 -13.74
N ASN A 61 0.46 19.65 -12.53
CA ASN A 61 -0.60 19.35 -11.56
C ASN A 61 -0.56 17.90 -10.96
N ASP A 62 0.54 17.17 -11.19
CA ASP A 62 0.81 15.89 -10.53
C ASP A 62 1.43 16.05 -9.12
N PHE A 63 1.94 17.23 -8.82
CA PHE A 63 2.47 17.59 -7.50
C PHE A 63 1.33 17.98 -6.55
N SER A 64 1.27 17.33 -5.39
CA SER A 64 0.22 17.54 -4.38
C SER A 64 0.82 18.01 -3.05
N TYR A 65 0.00 18.70 -2.26
CA TYR A 65 0.34 19.11 -0.88
C TYR A 65 0.14 17.99 0.13
N TYR A 66 -0.66 16.97 -0.22
CA TYR A 66 -0.90 15.77 0.58
C TYR A 66 -1.19 14.56 -0.33
N ASP A 67 -2.32 14.55 -1.03
CA ASP A 67 -2.66 13.60 -2.07
C ASP A 67 -3.55 14.23 -3.16
N HIS A 68 -3.53 13.67 -4.38
CA HIS A 68 -4.21 14.23 -5.54
C HIS A 68 -5.75 14.08 -5.50
N ILE A 69 -6.28 13.14 -4.71
CA ILE A 69 -7.73 12.98 -4.51
C ILE A 69 -8.23 14.05 -3.54
N LEU A 70 -7.49 14.32 -2.46
CA LEU A 70 -7.78 15.43 -1.55
C LEU A 70 -7.69 16.77 -2.28
N ASP A 71 -6.69 16.94 -3.15
CA ASP A 71 -6.58 18.12 -4.01
C ASP A 71 -7.82 18.30 -4.88
N THR A 72 -8.30 17.21 -5.52
CA THR A 72 -9.50 17.21 -6.35
C THR A 72 -10.77 17.49 -5.52
N SER A 73 -10.89 16.85 -4.36
CA SER A 73 -12.01 17.07 -3.43
C SER A 73 -12.11 18.53 -2.98
N THR A 74 -11.00 19.11 -2.54
CA THR A 74 -10.96 20.51 -2.10
C THR A 74 -11.10 21.50 -3.25
N MET A 75 -10.60 21.17 -4.44
CA MET A 75 -10.82 21.96 -5.67
C MET A 75 -12.32 22.08 -6.00
N PHE A 76 -13.10 21.03 -5.75
CA PHE A 76 -14.57 21.03 -5.92
C PHE A 76 -15.33 21.47 -4.67
N GLY A 77 -14.69 22.00 -3.64
CA GLY A 77 -15.34 22.45 -2.41
C GLY A 77 -16.05 21.32 -1.64
N ILE A 78 -15.68 20.06 -1.90
CA ILE A 78 -16.22 18.89 -1.19
C ILE A 78 -15.48 18.74 0.13
N ILE A 79 -16.02 19.37 1.17
CA ILE A 79 -15.42 19.46 2.50
C ILE A 79 -16.47 19.04 3.53
N PRO A 80 -16.16 18.05 4.39
CA PRO A 80 -17.09 17.61 5.43
C PRO A 80 -17.43 18.74 6.42
N LYS A 81 -18.71 18.91 6.74
CA LYS A 81 -19.22 20.00 7.60
C LYS A 81 -18.50 20.15 8.93
N ARG A 82 -17.95 19.04 9.50
CA ARG A 82 -17.19 19.07 10.76
C ARG A 82 -15.96 19.96 10.72
N PHE A 83 -15.44 20.32 9.53
CA PHE A 83 -14.29 21.21 9.37
C PHE A 83 -14.67 22.70 9.21
N ARG A 84 -15.95 23.05 9.30
CA ARG A 84 -16.47 24.45 9.37
C ARG A 84 -15.91 25.34 8.26
N TYR A 85 -16.12 24.91 7.00
CA TYR A 85 -15.70 25.67 5.82
C TYR A 85 -16.86 26.50 5.30
N ASP A 86 -16.63 27.82 5.10
CA ASP A 86 -17.66 28.80 4.74
C ASP A 86 -17.63 29.18 3.24
N GLY A 87 -16.84 28.49 2.41
CA GLY A 87 -16.72 28.74 0.97
C GLY A 87 -15.46 29.54 0.59
N GLY A 88 -15.24 29.68 -0.73
CA GLY A 88 -14.08 30.36 -1.31
C GLY A 88 -12.83 29.46 -1.44
N LYS A 89 -11.64 30.05 -1.39
CA LYS A 89 -10.39 29.29 -1.41
C LYS A 89 -10.24 28.49 -0.10
N VAL A 90 -9.91 27.21 -0.22
CA VAL A 90 -9.75 26.32 0.93
C VAL A 90 -8.45 26.64 1.69
N PRO A 91 -8.52 27.06 2.98
CA PRO A 91 -7.32 27.31 3.77
C PRO A 91 -6.53 26.03 4.04
N LEU A 92 -5.20 26.11 4.17
CA LEU A 92 -4.35 24.96 4.51
C LEU A 92 -4.75 24.29 5.83
N SER A 93 -5.27 25.05 6.80
CA SER A 93 -5.77 24.52 8.06
C SER A 93 -6.95 23.56 7.87
N VAL A 94 -7.87 23.87 6.95
CA VAL A 94 -9.00 23.00 6.56
C VAL A 94 -8.49 21.83 5.75
N TYR A 95 -7.64 22.08 4.75
CA TYR A 95 -7.05 21.05 3.88
C TYR A 95 -6.34 19.95 4.71
N TYR A 96 -5.44 20.34 5.60
CA TYR A 96 -4.74 19.39 6.48
C TYR A 96 -5.64 18.87 7.62
N GLY A 97 -6.66 19.62 8.02
CA GLY A 97 -7.69 19.16 8.94
C GLY A 97 -8.43 17.94 8.42
N ILE A 98 -8.82 17.93 7.14
CA ILE A 98 -9.48 16.78 6.48
C ILE A 98 -8.58 15.54 6.53
N ALA A 99 -7.28 15.72 6.23
CA ALA A 99 -6.33 14.61 6.16
C ALA A 99 -5.88 14.06 7.53
N ARG A 100 -5.79 14.91 8.56
CA ARG A 100 -5.13 14.57 9.83
C ARG A 100 -6.03 14.68 11.05
N GLY A 101 -7.23 15.22 10.87
CA GLY A 101 -8.09 15.61 11.97
C GLY A 101 -7.65 16.90 12.66
N THR A 102 -8.50 17.40 13.52
CA THR A 102 -8.28 18.53 14.42
C THR A 102 -8.64 18.12 15.85
N LYS A 103 -8.52 19.04 16.82
CA LYS A 103 -8.97 18.76 18.19
C LYS A 103 -10.48 18.46 18.26
N ASP A 104 -11.27 19.06 17.36
CA ASP A 104 -12.72 19.04 17.39
C ASP A 104 -13.34 18.15 16.29
N ALA A 105 -12.55 17.72 15.29
CA ALA A 105 -13.04 16.96 14.16
C ALA A 105 -12.09 15.80 13.81
N THR A 106 -12.67 14.60 13.63
CA THR A 106 -11.92 13.42 13.17
C THR A 106 -11.51 13.57 11.71
N ALA A 107 -10.34 13.03 11.35
CA ALA A 107 -9.89 12.95 9.96
C ALA A 107 -10.89 12.19 9.08
N SER A 108 -10.85 12.46 7.79
CA SER A 108 -11.51 11.61 6.80
C SER A 108 -10.79 10.27 6.67
N GLU A 109 -11.51 9.27 6.17
CA GLU A 109 -10.96 7.95 5.92
C GLU A 109 -9.78 8.03 4.94
N MET A 110 -8.79 7.18 5.16
CA MET A 110 -7.66 7.01 4.25
C MET A 110 -7.64 5.56 3.76
N THR A 111 -7.48 5.38 2.45
CA THR A 111 -7.38 4.04 1.85
C THR A 111 -6.36 4.00 0.73
N LYS A 112 -6.05 2.82 0.22
CA LYS A 112 -5.06 2.63 -0.84
C LYS A 112 -5.53 3.10 -2.20
N TRP A 113 -4.58 3.68 -2.95
CA TRP A 113 -4.72 3.98 -4.36
C TRP A 113 -4.57 2.67 -5.14
N PHE A 114 -5.70 2.03 -5.44
CA PHE A 114 -5.76 0.71 -6.10
C PHE A 114 -4.91 -0.34 -5.36
N ASN A 115 -4.14 -1.14 -6.08
CA ASN A 115 -3.23 -2.15 -5.53
C ASN A 115 -1.79 -1.62 -5.31
N THR A 116 -1.64 -0.33 -4.95
CA THR A 116 -0.33 0.29 -4.67
C THR A 116 -0.11 0.50 -3.17
N ASN A 117 1.10 0.88 -2.78
CA ASN A 117 1.41 1.29 -1.40
C ASN A 117 1.17 2.78 -1.13
N TYR A 118 0.64 3.51 -2.11
CA TYR A 118 0.22 4.89 -1.97
C TYR A 118 -1.23 4.96 -1.48
N HIS A 119 -1.53 5.92 -0.60
CA HIS A 119 -2.85 6.10 -0.01
C HIS A 119 -3.40 7.49 -0.30
N TYR A 120 -4.72 7.59 -0.39
CA TYR A 120 -5.44 8.84 -0.57
C TYR A 120 -6.50 9.03 0.51
N ILE A 121 -6.89 10.28 0.72
CA ILE A 121 -8.00 10.66 1.61
C ILE A 121 -9.31 10.51 0.85
N VAL A 122 -10.22 9.70 1.39
CA VAL A 122 -11.50 9.39 0.77
C VAL A 122 -12.41 10.63 0.81
N PRO A 123 -12.90 11.13 -0.35
CA PRO A 123 -13.87 12.22 -0.38
C PRO A 123 -15.20 11.79 0.23
N GLU A 124 -15.76 12.63 1.10
CA GLU A 124 -17.08 12.45 1.70
C GLU A 124 -18.08 13.35 1.00
N LEU A 125 -18.88 12.79 0.07
CA LEU A 125 -19.82 13.56 -0.71
C LEU A 125 -20.99 14.04 0.16
N GLY A 126 -21.70 13.14 0.82
CA GLY A 126 -22.74 13.43 1.78
C GLY A 126 -23.66 14.60 1.39
N GLU A 127 -23.65 15.63 2.22
CA GLU A 127 -24.43 16.85 2.02
C GLU A 127 -23.62 17.98 1.33
N ALA A 128 -22.48 17.67 0.69
CA ALA A 128 -21.66 18.68 0.02
C ALA A 128 -22.41 19.28 -1.19
N SER A 129 -22.19 20.57 -1.42
CA SER A 129 -22.63 21.28 -2.62
C SER A 129 -21.39 21.64 -3.43
N PRO A 130 -21.03 20.86 -4.45
CA PRO A 130 -19.79 21.07 -5.19
C PRO A 130 -19.73 22.44 -5.85
N VAL A 131 -18.61 23.10 -5.73
CA VAL A 131 -18.29 24.37 -6.38
C VAL A 131 -16.80 24.43 -6.70
N LEU A 132 -16.43 24.98 -7.84
CA LEU A 132 -15.01 25.15 -8.19
C LEU A 132 -14.41 26.25 -7.30
N THR A 133 -13.52 25.88 -6.38
CA THR A 133 -12.86 26.82 -5.46
C THR A 133 -11.65 27.49 -6.08
N GLU A 134 -10.91 26.75 -6.92
CA GLU A 134 -9.77 27.22 -7.71
C GLU A 134 -9.50 26.21 -8.84
N ASN A 135 -8.99 26.69 -9.99
CA ASN A 135 -8.56 25.81 -11.07
C ASN A 135 -7.05 25.48 -10.91
N ARG A 136 -6.74 24.47 -10.09
CA ARG A 136 -5.35 24.06 -9.83
C ARG A 136 -4.61 23.60 -11.07
N PRO A 137 -5.19 22.81 -12.01
CA PRO A 137 -4.57 22.45 -13.27
C PRO A 137 -4.10 23.68 -14.08
N LEU A 138 -4.94 24.72 -14.15
CA LEU A 138 -4.61 25.97 -14.83
C LEU A 138 -3.47 26.73 -14.14
N MET A 139 -3.52 26.79 -12.80
CA MET A 139 -2.45 27.44 -12.02
C MET A 139 -1.10 26.75 -12.24
N ALA A 140 -1.09 25.40 -12.23
CA ALA A 140 0.13 24.61 -12.46
C ALA A 140 0.66 24.76 -13.89
N TYR A 141 -0.22 24.84 -14.89
CA TYR A 141 0.15 25.10 -16.27
C TYR A 141 0.80 26.49 -16.43
N ARG A 142 0.15 27.53 -15.91
CA ARG A 142 0.67 28.92 -15.94
C ARG A 142 2.02 29.02 -15.28
N GLU A 143 2.18 28.42 -14.10
CA GLU A 143 3.46 28.43 -13.37
C GLU A 143 4.59 27.79 -14.19
N ALA A 144 4.36 26.62 -14.79
CA ALA A 144 5.34 25.93 -15.63
C ALA A 144 5.72 26.76 -16.87
N LYS A 145 4.72 27.34 -17.51
CA LYS A 145 4.91 28.19 -18.69
C LYS A 145 5.65 29.49 -18.37
N GLU A 146 5.21 30.22 -17.34
CA GLU A 146 5.82 31.52 -16.96
C GLU A 146 7.23 31.37 -16.39
N LYS A 147 7.49 30.34 -15.58
CA LYS A 147 8.76 30.17 -14.87
C LYS A 147 9.81 29.41 -15.67
N LEU A 148 9.40 28.48 -16.54
CA LEU A 148 10.30 27.55 -17.22
C LEU A 148 10.09 27.49 -18.76
N GLY A 149 9.07 28.16 -19.30
CA GLY A 149 8.70 28.03 -20.72
C GLY A 149 8.17 26.65 -21.09
N ILE A 150 7.68 25.86 -20.13
CA ILE A 150 7.17 24.52 -20.37
C ILE A 150 5.67 24.59 -20.70
N GLU A 151 5.32 24.15 -21.93
CA GLU A 151 3.95 23.87 -22.35
C GLU A 151 3.52 22.52 -21.74
N GLY A 152 3.25 22.51 -20.43
CA GLY A 152 2.94 21.31 -19.68
C GLY A 152 1.61 20.66 -20.08
N LYS A 153 1.47 19.36 -19.79
CA LYS A 153 0.24 18.60 -19.93
C LYS A 153 -0.43 18.50 -18.55
N PRO A 154 -1.51 19.28 -18.25
CA PRO A 154 -2.21 19.20 -17.00
C PRO A 154 -2.79 17.79 -16.75
N VAL A 155 -2.64 17.28 -15.52
CA VAL A 155 -3.16 15.98 -15.08
C VAL A 155 -4.35 16.23 -14.17
N ILE A 156 -5.45 15.55 -14.44
CA ILE A 156 -6.72 15.66 -13.70
C ILE A 156 -7.23 14.25 -13.41
N VAL A 157 -7.68 13.99 -12.19
CA VAL A 157 -8.41 12.75 -11.86
C VAL A 157 -9.75 12.76 -12.58
N GLY A 158 -10.06 11.68 -13.29
CA GLY A 158 -11.28 11.58 -14.07
C GLY A 158 -12.55 11.50 -13.22
N PRO A 159 -13.69 11.97 -13.76
CA PRO A 159 -14.94 12.05 -13.02
C PRO A 159 -15.45 10.70 -12.50
N LEU A 160 -15.34 9.64 -13.30
CA LEU A 160 -15.80 8.32 -12.87
C LEU A 160 -14.91 7.74 -11.76
N THR A 161 -13.58 7.85 -11.90
CA THR A 161 -12.64 7.43 -10.86
C THR A 161 -12.89 8.20 -9.57
N PHE A 162 -12.98 9.53 -9.62
CA PHE A 162 -13.23 10.34 -8.44
C PHE A 162 -14.51 9.92 -7.72
N LEU A 163 -15.59 9.73 -8.47
CA LEU A 163 -16.89 9.37 -7.91
C LEU A 163 -16.87 7.96 -7.28
N LYS A 164 -16.29 6.98 -7.97
CA LYS A 164 -16.17 5.59 -7.48
C LYS A 164 -15.28 5.46 -6.24
N LEU A 165 -14.32 6.34 -6.06
CA LEU A 165 -13.43 6.37 -4.91
C LEU A 165 -13.98 7.20 -3.73
N SER A 166 -15.10 7.89 -3.92
CA SER A 166 -15.78 8.70 -2.90
C SER A 166 -16.78 7.88 -2.10
N LYS A 167 -17.08 8.33 -0.89
CA LYS A 167 -18.08 7.74 0.02
C LYS A 167 -19.14 8.77 0.45
N GLY A 168 -20.12 8.33 1.23
CA GLY A 168 -21.14 9.19 1.80
C GLY A 168 -22.33 9.47 0.87
N TYR A 169 -22.52 8.66 -0.18
CA TYR A 169 -23.69 8.72 -1.07
C TYR A 169 -24.19 7.30 -1.41
N ARG A 170 -25.44 7.17 -1.81
CA ARG A 170 -26.00 5.89 -2.23
C ARG A 170 -25.68 5.65 -3.71
N ILE A 171 -25.48 4.39 -4.09
CA ILE A 171 -25.20 4.00 -5.48
C ILE A 171 -26.28 4.53 -6.44
N SER A 172 -27.55 4.59 -6.01
CA SER A 172 -28.65 5.18 -6.78
C SER A 172 -28.52 6.69 -7.03
N GLU A 173 -27.64 7.39 -6.33
CA GLU A 173 -27.38 8.83 -6.45
C GLU A 173 -26.17 9.13 -7.34
N THR A 174 -25.54 8.11 -7.93
CA THR A 174 -24.32 8.27 -8.76
C THR A 174 -24.53 9.25 -9.90
N ASP A 175 -25.67 9.17 -10.60
CA ASP A 175 -25.98 10.05 -11.74
C ASP A 175 -26.26 11.50 -11.31
N ASP A 176 -26.89 11.70 -10.15
CA ASP A 176 -27.09 13.03 -9.56
C ASP A 176 -25.74 13.68 -9.20
N TRP A 177 -24.83 12.91 -8.58
CA TRP A 177 -23.49 13.40 -8.26
C TRP A 177 -22.68 13.71 -9.51
N LEU A 178 -22.76 12.86 -10.51
CA LEU A 178 -22.13 13.11 -11.80
C LEU A 178 -22.69 14.41 -12.43
N GLY A 179 -24.00 14.61 -12.39
CA GLY A 179 -24.67 15.82 -12.88
C GLY A 179 -24.21 17.11 -12.18
N ARG A 180 -23.81 17.03 -10.90
CA ARG A 180 -23.26 18.17 -10.13
C ARG A 180 -21.77 18.40 -10.42
N LEU A 181 -20.99 17.35 -10.63
CA LEU A 181 -19.53 17.44 -10.83
C LEU A 181 -19.18 17.80 -12.28
N LEU A 182 -19.88 17.23 -13.24
CA LEU A 182 -19.54 17.37 -14.67
C LEU A 182 -19.45 18.83 -15.15
N PRO A 183 -20.35 19.77 -14.75
CA PRO A 183 -20.19 21.18 -15.10
C PRO A 183 -18.89 21.81 -14.59
N LEU A 184 -18.40 21.37 -13.43
CA LEU A 184 -17.15 21.89 -12.85
C LEU A 184 -15.94 21.39 -13.64
N TYR A 185 -15.93 20.12 -14.06
CA TYR A 185 -14.93 19.60 -14.98
C TYR A 185 -14.94 20.35 -16.31
N VAL A 186 -16.12 20.61 -16.88
CA VAL A 186 -16.28 21.40 -18.12
C VAL A 186 -15.68 22.79 -17.93
N GLN A 187 -15.97 23.47 -16.82
CA GLN A 187 -15.38 24.79 -16.52
C GLN A 187 -13.85 24.72 -16.49
N ILE A 188 -13.25 23.75 -15.80
CA ILE A 188 -11.79 23.57 -15.75
C ILE A 188 -11.23 23.43 -17.16
N LEU A 189 -11.83 22.55 -17.98
CA LEU A 189 -11.36 22.27 -19.33
C LEU A 189 -11.52 23.50 -20.27
N GLN A 190 -12.61 24.27 -20.13
CA GLN A 190 -12.83 25.51 -20.90
C GLN A 190 -11.80 26.58 -20.54
N GLU A 191 -11.50 26.76 -19.26
CA GLU A 191 -10.48 27.70 -18.81
C GLU A 191 -9.07 27.29 -19.31
N LEU A 192 -8.74 25.98 -19.30
CA LEU A 192 -7.50 25.45 -19.88
C LEU A 192 -7.44 25.67 -21.39
N ALA A 193 -8.51 25.39 -22.11
CA ALA A 193 -8.59 25.61 -23.56
C ALA A 193 -8.43 27.11 -23.90
N SER A 194 -9.04 27.98 -23.12
CA SER A 194 -8.93 29.47 -23.31
C SER A 194 -7.50 29.97 -23.06
N GLU A 195 -6.72 29.29 -22.20
CA GLU A 195 -5.29 29.61 -21.98
C GLU A 195 -4.37 29.06 -23.08
N GLY A 196 -4.91 28.29 -24.04
CA GLY A 196 -4.17 27.71 -25.14
C GLY A 196 -3.52 26.36 -24.85
N VAL A 197 -3.93 25.68 -23.78
CA VAL A 197 -3.48 24.31 -23.47
C VAL A 197 -3.81 23.37 -24.61
N GLN A 198 -2.81 22.64 -25.11
CA GLN A 198 -2.99 21.73 -26.26
C GLN A 198 -3.45 20.33 -25.82
N TRP A 199 -2.92 19.81 -24.71
CA TRP A 199 -3.23 18.48 -24.20
C TRP A 199 -3.54 18.50 -22.71
N VAL A 200 -4.57 17.75 -22.33
CA VAL A 200 -4.91 17.44 -20.93
C VAL A 200 -4.92 15.92 -20.74
N GLN A 201 -4.31 15.44 -19.68
CA GLN A 201 -4.39 14.06 -19.24
C GLN A 201 -5.53 13.92 -18.23
N ILE A 202 -6.47 13.02 -18.50
CA ILE A 202 -7.53 12.65 -17.55
C ILE A 202 -7.31 11.21 -17.11
N ASP A 203 -6.99 11.02 -15.84
CA ASP A 203 -6.65 9.73 -15.24
C ASP A 203 -7.92 8.99 -14.80
N GLU A 204 -8.24 7.90 -15.48
CA GLU A 204 -9.37 7.02 -15.16
C GLU A 204 -8.88 5.57 -14.90
N PRO A 205 -8.04 5.34 -13.87
CA PRO A 205 -7.59 3.98 -13.55
C PRO A 205 -8.72 3.03 -13.14
N ILE A 206 -9.88 3.54 -12.76
CA ILE A 206 -11.06 2.70 -12.50
C ILE A 206 -11.48 1.85 -13.72
N LEU A 207 -11.11 2.26 -14.94
CA LEU A 207 -11.43 1.56 -16.18
C LEU A 207 -10.76 0.20 -16.35
N VAL A 208 -9.78 -0.10 -15.52
CA VAL A 208 -9.13 -1.43 -15.49
C VAL A 208 -9.82 -2.41 -14.53
N THR A 209 -10.81 -1.93 -13.77
CA THR A 209 -11.66 -2.76 -12.91
C THR A 209 -12.93 -3.17 -13.64
N LYS A 210 -13.71 -4.08 -13.04
CA LYS A 210 -14.98 -4.50 -13.61
C LYS A 210 -15.99 -3.36 -13.61
N LEU A 211 -16.44 -2.95 -14.80
CA LEU A 211 -17.47 -1.94 -15.00
C LEU A 211 -18.81 -2.62 -15.37
N ASN A 212 -19.92 -2.04 -14.90
CA ASN A 212 -21.25 -2.43 -15.32
C ASN A 212 -21.73 -1.58 -16.52
N ALA A 213 -22.89 -1.90 -17.08
CA ALA A 213 -23.45 -1.19 -18.23
C ALA A 213 -23.72 0.29 -17.95
N ASP A 214 -24.15 0.63 -16.72
CA ASP A 214 -24.41 2.02 -16.33
C ASP A 214 -23.11 2.83 -16.28
N ASP A 215 -22.02 2.24 -15.79
CA ASP A 215 -20.71 2.89 -15.76
C ASP A 215 -20.22 3.20 -17.18
N LEU A 216 -20.41 2.26 -18.13
CA LEU A 216 -20.06 2.48 -19.54
C LEU A 216 -20.93 3.59 -20.17
N GLN A 217 -22.21 3.66 -19.81
CA GLN A 217 -23.09 4.74 -20.25
C GLN A 217 -22.68 6.10 -19.65
N ARG A 218 -22.28 6.14 -18.38
CA ARG A 218 -21.75 7.35 -17.72
C ARG A 218 -20.48 7.85 -18.43
N LEU A 219 -19.56 6.95 -18.79
CA LEU A 219 -18.36 7.32 -19.56
C LEU A 219 -18.72 7.97 -20.90
N LYS A 220 -19.67 7.38 -21.65
CA LYS A 220 -20.15 7.97 -22.90
C LYS A 220 -20.71 9.37 -22.69
N THR A 221 -21.45 9.58 -21.60
CA THR A 221 -22.01 10.90 -21.24
C THR A 221 -20.91 11.89 -20.87
N ILE A 222 -19.94 11.49 -20.01
CA ILE A 222 -18.83 12.33 -19.55
C ILE A 222 -18.01 12.83 -20.76
N TYR A 223 -17.46 11.90 -21.54
CA TYR A 223 -16.56 12.24 -22.64
C TYR A 223 -17.28 12.84 -23.83
N GLY A 224 -18.55 12.47 -24.07
CA GLY A 224 -19.42 13.17 -25.02
C GLY A 224 -19.65 14.63 -24.66
N THR A 225 -19.87 14.93 -23.38
CA THR A 225 -20.01 16.31 -22.88
C THR A 225 -18.69 17.08 -23.07
N PHE A 226 -17.54 16.48 -22.76
CA PHE A 226 -16.24 17.13 -22.96
C PHE A 226 -15.97 17.44 -24.43
N ALA A 227 -16.21 16.48 -25.32
CA ALA A 227 -16.01 16.66 -26.77
C ALA A 227 -16.82 17.82 -27.34
N VAL A 228 -18.06 18.02 -26.85
CA VAL A 228 -18.93 19.14 -27.27
C VAL A 228 -18.46 20.46 -26.63
N SER A 229 -18.08 20.43 -25.35
CA SER A 229 -17.76 21.64 -24.58
C SER A 229 -16.39 22.24 -24.89
N VAL A 230 -15.42 21.40 -25.27
CA VAL A 230 -14.02 21.81 -25.56
C VAL A 230 -13.46 21.09 -26.80
N PRO A 231 -14.07 21.32 -27.99
CA PRO A 231 -13.76 20.54 -29.21
C PRO A 231 -12.30 20.69 -29.70
N ASN A 232 -11.61 21.75 -29.30
CA ASN A 232 -10.22 22.02 -29.70
C ASN A 232 -9.18 21.60 -28.67
N LEU A 233 -9.58 21.08 -27.50
CA LEU A 233 -8.67 20.60 -26.47
C LEU A 233 -8.45 19.09 -26.65
N ASN A 234 -7.19 18.68 -26.82
CA ASN A 234 -6.87 17.26 -26.93
C ASN A 234 -6.91 16.61 -25.53
N ILE A 235 -7.80 15.66 -25.35
CA ILE A 235 -7.89 14.87 -24.11
C ILE A 235 -7.16 13.54 -24.33
N MET A 236 -6.18 13.24 -23.47
CA MET A 236 -5.57 11.93 -23.29
C MET A 236 -6.29 11.24 -22.14
N LEU A 237 -7.16 10.28 -22.44
CA LEU A 237 -7.77 9.39 -21.44
C LEU A 237 -6.73 8.37 -21.01
N GLN A 238 -6.29 8.42 -19.76
CA GLN A 238 -5.21 7.59 -19.26
C GLN A 238 -5.71 6.46 -18.36
N THR A 239 -5.35 5.23 -18.71
CA THR A 239 -5.57 4.03 -17.89
C THR A 239 -4.23 3.44 -17.46
N TYR A 240 -4.19 2.78 -16.30
CA TYR A 240 -2.96 2.16 -15.81
C TYR A 240 -3.23 1.14 -14.70
N PHE A 241 -2.22 0.35 -14.34
CA PHE A 241 -2.13 -0.71 -13.34
C PHE A 241 -2.62 -2.07 -13.83
N GLU A 242 -3.39 -2.16 -14.91
CA GLU A 242 -3.88 -3.40 -15.50
C GLU A 242 -4.42 -3.14 -16.92
N SER A 243 -4.86 -4.17 -17.62
CA SER A 243 -5.55 -4.06 -18.91
C SER A 243 -7.00 -3.62 -18.73
N VAL A 244 -7.54 -2.92 -19.72
CA VAL A 244 -8.97 -2.57 -19.75
C VAL A 244 -9.81 -3.77 -20.19
N GLU A 245 -10.93 -4.02 -19.50
CA GLU A 245 -11.85 -5.12 -19.87
C GLU A 245 -12.76 -4.74 -21.04
N ASN A 246 -13.25 -3.53 -21.03
CA ASN A 246 -14.21 -3.02 -22.01
C ASN A 246 -13.50 -2.27 -23.13
N TYR A 247 -12.47 -2.89 -23.74
CA TYR A 247 -11.60 -2.24 -24.73
C TYR A 247 -12.38 -1.50 -25.82
N SER A 248 -13.36 -2.17 -26.47
CA SER A 248 -14.13 -1.57 -27.58
C SER A 248 -14.90 -0.33 -27.17
N ASP A 249 -15.50 -0.30 -25.94
CA ASP A 249 -16.22 0.86 -25.44
C ASP A 249 -15.26 2.00 -25.12
N ILE A 250 -14.10 1.69 -24.52
CA ILE A 250 -13.08 2.68 -24.12
C ILE A 250 -12.46 3.35 -25.35
N VAL A 251 -12.05 2.56 -26.37
CA VAL A 251 -11.43 3.14 -27.57
C VAL A 251 -12.42 3.90 -28.45
N ALA A 252 -13.74 3.65 -28.30
CA ALA A 252 -14.79 4.38 -29.00
C ALA A 252 -15.12 5.75 -28.36
N LEU A 253 -14.66 6.04 -27.14
CA LEU A 253 -14.93 7.33 -26.47
C LEU A 253 -14.40 8.52 -27.30
N PRO A 254 -15.12 9.64 -27.35
CA PRO A 254 -14.75 10.79 -28.19
C PRO A 254 -13.61 11.62 -27.55
N VAL A 255 -12.45 11.02 -27.45
CA VAL A 255 -11.19 11.62 -26.96
C VAL A 255 -10.12 11.55 -28.05
N LYS A 256 -9.10 12.41 -27.99
CA LYS A 256 -8.02 12.45 -28.97
C LYS A 256 -6.93 11.42 -28.75
N GLY A 257 -6.71 11.00 -27.53
CA GLY A 257 -5.72 10.00 -27.19
C GLY A 257 -6.21 9.05 -26.08
N ILE A 258 -5.66 7.84 -26.07
CA ILE A 258 -5.91 6.82 -25.05
C ILE A 258 -4.57 6.25 -24.62
N GLY A 259 -4.30 6.29 -23.33
CA GLY A 259 -3.14 5.67 -22.71
C GLY A 259 -3.47 4.29 -22.16
N LEU A 260 -2.68 3.30 -22.54
CA LEU A 260 -2.81 1.91 -22.10
C LEU A 260 -1.50 1.42 -21.44
N ASP A 261 -1.64 0.61 -20.41
CA ASP A 261 -0.52 -0.01 -19.68
C ASP A 261 -0.07 -1.30 -20.40
N PHE A 262 1.13 -1.28 -20.98
CA PHE A 262 1.78 -2.44 -21.59
C PHE A 262 2.89 -3.04 -20.69
N VAL A 263 2.79 -2.84 -19.39
CA VAL A 263 3.61 -3.50 -18.37
C VAL A 263 2.72 -4.42 -17.54
N HIS A 264 1.86 -3.86 -16.71
CA HIS A 264 0.96 -4.64 -15.85
C HIS A 264 -0.26 -5.19 -16.62
N GLY A 265 -0.76 -4.44 -17.59
CA GLY A 265 -1.84 -4.84 -18.49
C GLY A 265 -1.35 -5.44 -19.83
N TYR A 266 -0.09 -5.87 -19.95
CA TYR A 266 0.55 -6.26 -21.19
C TYR A 266 -0.29 -7.25 -22.01
N SER A 267 -0.61 -8.42 -21.46
CA SER A 267 -1.29 -9.50 -22.18
C SER A 267 -2.66 -9.08 -22.69
N GLY A 268 -3.47 -8.47 -21.84
CA GLY A 268 -4.85 -8.07 -22.15
C GLY A 268 -4.91 -6.93 -23.15
N ASN A 269 -4.13 -5.86 -22.94
CA ASN A 269 -4.12 -4.71 -23.84
C ASN A 269 -3.52 -5.08 -25.22
N LEU A 270 -2.42 -5.85 -25.26
CA LEU A 270 -1.82 -6.27 -26.52
C LEU A 270 -2.74 -7.20 -27.30
N SER A 271 -3.39 -8.15 -26.63
CA SER A 271 -4.36 -9.05 -27.28
C SER A 271 -5.55 -8.28 -27.83
N SER A 272 -6.07 -7.32 -27.08
CA SER A 272 -7.21 -6.49 -27.49
C SER A 272 -6.88 -5.62 -28.70
N ILE A 273 -5.72 -4.94 -28.68
CA ILE A 273 -5.33 -4.07 -29.80
C ILE A 273 -5.03 -4.87 -31.09
N LYS A 274 -4.46 -6.07 -30.95
CA LYS A 274 -4.25 -6.98 -32.09
C LYS A 274 -5.54 -7.50 -32.69
N ALA A 275 -6.50 -7.87 -31.84
CA ALA A 275 -7.75 -8.47 -32.29
C ALA A 275 -8.75 -7.44 -32.86
N LEU A 276 -8.80 -6.24 -32.28
CA LEU A 276 -9.83 -5.24 -32.54
C LEU A 276 -9.28 -3.98 -33.24
N GLY A 277 -7.97 -3.85 -33.38
CA GLY A 277 -7.32 -2.66 -33.93
C GLY A 277 -7.38 -1.47 -32.97
N PHE A 278 -6.98 -0.30 -33.47
CA PHE A 278 -7.02 0.98 -32.76
C PHE A 278 -7.55 2.09 -33.68
N PRO A 279 -8.45 2.99 -33.20
CA PRO A 279 -9.09 3.99 -34.06
C PRO A 279 -8.08 4.90 -34.79
N ALA A 280 -8.31 5.15 -36.09
CA ALA A 280 -7.38 5.86 -36.96
C ALA A 280 -7.26 7.36 -36.63
N ASP A 281 -8.23 7.93 -35.93
CA ASP A 281 -8.31 9.34 -35.53
C ASP A 281 -7.68 9.62 -34.17
N LYS A 282 -7.17 8.58 -33.46
CA LYS A 282 -6.65 8.69 -32.09
C LYS A 282 -5.15 8.42 -31.99
N VAL A 283 -4.56 8.96 -30.92
CA VAL A 283 -3.20 8.74 -30.50
C VAL A 283 -3.17 7.69 -29.40
N LEU A 284 -2.26 6.73 -29.48
CA LEU A 284 -2.00 5.74 -28.44
C LEU A 284 -0.83 6.19 -27.54
N GLY A 285 -1.11 6.38 -26.26
CA GLY A 285 -0.10 6.47 -25.21
C GLY A 285 0.32 5.05 -24.80
N ALA A 286 1.47 4.58 -25.29
CA ALA A 286 1.95 3.25 -24.99
C ALA A 286 2.80 3.26 -23.70
N GLY A 287 2.22 2.80 -22.61
CA GLY A 287 2.86 2.68 -21.29
C GLY A 287 3.81 1.49 -21.23
N VAL A 288 5.00 1.63 -21.79
CA VAL A 288 5.98 0.53 -21.96
C VAL A 288 7.11 0.55 -20.93
N ILE A 289 7.33 1.66 -20.25
CA ILE A 289 8.32 1.79 -19.18
C ILE A 289 7.61 1.68 -17.81
N ASP A 290 8.04 0.73 -16.99
CA ASP A 290 7.40 0.47 -15.71
C ASP A 290 7.52 1.66 -14.74
N GLY A 291 6.37 2.21 -14.32
CA GLY A 291 6.30 3.29 -13.33
C GLY A 291 6.28 2.81 -11.87
N ARG A 292 6.21 1.51 -11.61
CA ARG A 292 6.15 0.90 -10.26
C ARG A 292 7.37 0.02 -9.95
N GLY A 293 8.00 -0.56 -10.96
CA GLY A 293 9.22 -1.36 -10.82
C GLY A 293 10.47 -0.49 -10.76
N ILE A 294 11.50 -0.98 -10.08
CA ILE A 294 12.77 -0.26 -9.88
C ILE A 294 13.90 -0.79 -10.77
N TRP A 295 13.61 -1.75 -11.62
CA TRP A 295 14.58 -2.39 -12.50
C TRP A 295 14.73 -1.62 -13.82
N LYS A 296 15.92 -1.65 -14.38
CA LYS A 296 16.13 -1.16 -15.75
C LYS A 296 15.25 -1.92 -16.73
N ALA A 297 14.57 -1.19 -17.61
CA ALA A 297 13.76 -1.82 -18.66
C ALA A 297 14.66 -2.57 -19.66
N PRO A 298 14.29 -3.79 -20.10
CA PRO A 298 14.96 -4.49 -21.20
C PRO A 298 14.63 -3.80 -22.53
N LEU A 299 15.38 -2.74 -22.88
CA LEU A 299 15.01 -1.81 -23.96
C LEU A 299 14.88 -2.50 -25.33
N ARG A 300 15.60 -3.59 -25.62
CA ARG A 300 15.40 -4.34 -26.89
C ARG A 300 14.01 -4.95 -26.97
N GLU A 301 13.50 -5.53 -25.86
CA GLU A 301 12.15 -6.07 -25.81
C GLU A 301 11.10 -4.95 -25.91
N LYS A 302 11.36 -3.81 -25.24
CA LYS A 302 10.46 -2.63 -25.31
C LYS A 302 10.45 -2.03 -26.71
N LEU A 303 11.59 -1.98 -27.39
CA LEU A 303 11.70 -1.53 -28.77
C LEU A 303 10.89 -2.42 -29.71
N ALA A 304 11.06 -3.76 -29.61
CA ALA A 304 10.29 -4.71 -30.39
C ALA A 304 8.77 -4.57 -30.15
N LEU A 305 8.35 -4.36 -28.90
CA LEU A 305 6.94 -4.11 -28.57
C LEU A 305 6.41 -2.83 -29.22
N VAL A 306 7.18 -1.72 -29.17
CA VAL A 306 6.76 -0.45 -29.79
C VAL A 306 6.72 -0.59 -31.32
N GLU A 307 7.66 -1.30 -31.94
CA GLU A 307 7.63 -1.62 -33.38
C GLU A 307 6.39 -2.43 -33.75
N GLU A 308 6.04 -3.46 -32.96
CA GLU A 308 4.81 -4.24 -33.13
C GLU A 308 3.54 -3.38 -33.02
N LEU A 309 3.48 -2.48 -32.04
CA LEU A 309 2.38 -1.52 -31.91
C LEU A 309 2.34 -0.53 -33.09
N ALA A 310 3.49 -0.16 -33.65
CA ALA A 310 3.59 0.74 -34.80
C ALA A 310 3.03 0.13 -36.10
N GLU A 311 2.99 -1.20 -36.23
CA GLU A 311 2.32 -1.87 -37.35
C GLU A 311 0.80 -1.67 -37.32
N ILE A 312 0.22 -1.45 -36.12
CA ILE A 312 -1.22 -1.27 -35.94
C ILE A 312 -1.61 0.22 -35.90
N VAL A 313 -0.83 1.04 -35.17
CA VAL A 313 -1.22 2.42 -34.81
C VAL A 313 -0.47 3.46 -35.61
N THR A 314 0.54 3.14 -36.38
CA THR A 314 1.52 4.01 -37.03
C THR A 314 2.36 4.86 -36.05
N THR A 315 3.62 5.09 -36.42
CA THR A 315 4.60 5.77 -35.53
C THR A 315 4.18 7.19 -35.17
N GLU A 316 3.50 7.90 -36.06
CA GLU A 316 3.06 9.31 -35.86
C GLU A 316 1.96 9.44 -34.80
N ARG A 317 1.22 8.36 -34.56
CA ARG A 317 0.14 8.30 -33.59
C ARG A 317 0.50 7.55 -32.32
N LEU A 318 1.78 7.21 -32.14
CA LEU A 318 2.31 6.61 -30.91
C LEU A 318 3.02 7.64 -30.05
N ILE A 319 2.82 7.53 -28.74
CA ILE A 319 3.60 8.24 -27.71
C ILE A 319 4.12 7.17 -26.76
N VAL A 320 5.45 7.05 -26.61
CA VAL A 320 6.02 6.18 -25.57
C VAL A 320 5.93 6.86 -24.21
N GLN A 321 5.45 6.13 -23.23
CA GLN A 321 5.23 6.70 -21.90
C GLN A 321 5.52 5.70 -20.77
N THR A 322 5.55 6.19 -19.52
CA THR A 322 5.55 5.33 -18.34
C THR A 322 4.20 4.61 -18.22
N SER A 323 4.21 3.41 -17.66
CA SER A 323 2.98 2.61 -17.49
C SER A 323 1.99 3.26 -16.50
N CYS A 324 2.51 3.98 -15.51
CA CYS A 324 1.77 4.83 -14.58
C CYS A 324 2.67 5.97 -14.09
N SER A 325 2.22 6.77 -13.12
CA SER A 325 3.03 7.81 -12.50
C SER A 325 4.29 7.22 -11.84
N LEU A 326 5.43 7.90 -11.98
CA LEU A 326 6.68 7.56 -11.28
C LEU A 326 6.63 7.86 -9.77
N LEU A 327 5.50 8.30 -9.25
CA LEU A 327 5.25 8.48 -7.80
C LEU A 327 5.61 7.24 -6.97
N HIS A 328 5.53 6.06 -7.57
CA HIS A 328 5.68 4.76 -6.91
C HIS A 328 7.13 4.28 -6.82
N VAL A 329 8.06 4.97 -7.43
CA VAL A 329 9.50 4.63 -7.42
C VAL A 329 10.34 5.74 -6.78
N PRO A 330 11.53 5.44 -6.24
CA PRO A 330 12.44 6.46 -5.71
C PRO A 330 12.91 7.44 -6.80
N VAL A 331 13.50 8.56 -6.38
CA VAL A 331 13.87 9.64 -7.30
C VAL A 331 15.05 9.27 -8.22
N SER A 332 16.19 8.83 -7.68
CA SER A 332 17.39 8.54 -8.49
C SER A 332 18.32 7.55 -7.82
N VAL A 333 18.89 6.63 -8.61
CA VAL A 333 19.91 5.65 -8.19
C VAL A 333 21.26 6.33 -7.88
N LYS A 334 21.50 7.56 -8.34
CA LYS A 334 22.76 8.29 -8.15
C LYS A 334 23.16 8.40 -6.68
N HIS A 335 22.19 8.55 -5.79
CA HIS A 335 22.39 8.71 -4.36
C HIS A 335 22.67 7.39 -3.60
N GLU A 336 22.62 6.26 -4.30
CA GLU A 336 22.86 4.93 -3.73
C GLU A 336 24.35 4.57 -3.84
N THR A 337 25.12 4.93 -2.80
CA THR A 337 26.58 4.75 -2.79
C THR A 337 27.05 3.45 -2.13
N LYS A 338 26.15 2.73 -1.44
CA LYS A 338 26.47 1.49 -0.70
C LYS A 338 26.04 0.22 -1.42
N LEU A 339 25.30 0.35 -2.54
CA LEU A 339 24.91 -0.81 -3.33
C LEU A 339 26.12 -1.35 -4.10
N VAL A 340 26.23 -2.67 -4.21
CA VAL A 340 27.21 -3.31 -5.10
C VAL A 340 26.94 -2.92 -6.55
N SER A 341 28.01 -2.82 -7.36
CA SER A 341 27.93 -2.27 -8.71
C SER A 341 26.95 -3.04 -9.58
N GLU A 342 27.01 -4.37 -9.55
CA GLU A 342 26.16 -5.24 -10.36
C GLU A 342 24.66 -5.00 -10.12
N LEU A 343 24.28 -4.76 -8.87
CA LEU A 343 22.91 -4.45 -8.53
C LEU A 343 22.54 -3.01 -8.91
N LYS A 344 23.43 -2.05 -8.55
CA LYS A 344 23.20 -0.63 -8.86
C LYS A 344 23.02 -0.40 -10.35
N ASP A 345 23.84 -1.08 -11.17
CA ASP A 345 23.80 -0.97 -12.64
C ASP A 345 22.54 -1.58 -13.27
N ALA A 346 21.81 -2.43 -12.54
CA ALA A 346 20.54 -2.99 -12.98
C ALA A 346 19.30 -2.22 -12.50
N LEU A 347 19.47 -1.19 -11.65
CA LEU A 347 18.37 -0.36 -11.13
C LEU A 347 18.08 0.85 -12.02
N ALA A 348 16.79 1.21 -12.06
CA ALA A 348 16.30 2.46 -12.67
C ALA A 348 15.18 3.04 -11.81
N PHE A 349 15.45 4.18 -11.16
CA PHE A 349 14.47 4.97 -10.42
C PHE A 349 13.84 6.02 -11.36
N ALA A 350 13.12 7.00 -10.83
CA ALA A 350 12.40 7.94 -11.67
C ALA A 350 13.28 8.67 -12.70
N ASP A 351 14.44 9.17 -12.28
CA ASP A 351 15.37 9.87 -13.19
C ASP A 351 15.86 8.98 -14.31
N GLU A 352 16.24 7.74 -13.98
CA GLU A 352 16.75 6.77 -14.94
C GLU A 352 15.65 6.28 -15.89
N LYS A 353 14.39 6.25 -15.44
CA LYS A 353 13.22 5.91 -16.29
C LYS A 353 12.89 7.03 -17.29
N LEU A 354 13.14 8.29 -16.95
CA LEU A 354 13.07 9.37 -17.93
C LEU A 354 14.12 9.17 -19.05
N ASP A 355 15.35 8.75 -18.71
CA ASP A 355 16.39 8.43 -19.70
C ASP A 355 15.95 7.25 -20.59
N GLU A 356 15.30 6.23 -20.04
CA GLU A 356 14.75 5.09 -20.78
C GLU A 356 13.71 5.51 -21.83
N LEU A 357 12.80 6.43 -21.47
CA LEU A 357 11.81 6.96 -22.40
C LEU A 357 12.47 7.72 -23.57
N VAL A 358 13.45 8.55 -23.27
CA VAL A 358 14.17 9.34 -24.29
C VAL A 358 14.99 8.44 -25.22
N LEU A 359 15.68 7.43 -24.67
CA LEU A 359 16.42 6.44 -25.46
C LEU A 359 15.48 5.64 -26.38
N LEU A 360 14.34 5.20 -25.87
CA LEU A 360 13.36 4.45 -26.66
C LEU A 360 12.78 5.32 -27.81
N ALA A 361 12.39 6.57 -27.51
CA ALA A 361 11.90 7.51 -28.52
C ALA A 361 12.96 7.81 -29.59
N LYS A 362 14.23 7.95 -29.19
CA LYS A 362 15.37 8.13 -30.10
C LYS A 362 15.57 6.92 -30.99
N ALA A 363 15.56 5.71 -30.42
CA ALA A 363 15.75 4.47 -31.18
C ALA A 363 14.68 4.24 -32.25
N ILE A 364 13.41 4.50 -31.91
CA ILE A 364 12.29 4.40 -32.88
C ILE A 364 12.41 5.48 -33.97
N SER A 365 12.85 6.70 -33.64
CA SER A 365 12.93 7.81 -34.59
C SER A 365 14.15 7.73 -35.50
N GLN A 366 15.28 7.22 -35.02
CA GLN A 366 16.60 7.27 -35.68
C GLN A 366 17.19 5.88 -35.95
N GLY A 367 16.47 4.82 -35.58
CA GLY A 367 16.92 3.41 -35.64
C GLY A 367 17.68 2.97 -34.39
N ALA A 368 17.60 1.68 -34.07
CA ALA A 368 18.25 1.08 -32.90
C ALA A 368 19.77 1.29 -32.86
N ALA A 369 20.41 1.44 -34.04
CA ALA A 369 21.84 1.74 -34.16
C ALA A 369 22.26 3.05 -33.47
N SER A 370 21.33 4.01 -33.30
CA SER A 370 21.61 5.30 -32.66
C SER A 370 21.85 5.20 -31.15
N ILE A 371 21.52 4.06 -30.51
CA ILE A 371 21.67 3.79 -29.07
C ILE A 371 22.34 2.44 -28.78
N THR A 372 23.17 1.90 -29.73
CA THR A 372 23.78 0.58 -29.58
C THR A 372 24.58 0.44 -28.29
N GLY A 373 25.38 1.46 -27.94
CA GLY A 373 26.20 1.43 -26.72
C GLY A 373 25.36 1.31 -25.44
N GLU A 374 24.29 2.08 -25.36
CA GLU A 374 23.35 2.09 -24.24
C GLU A 374 22.58 0.76 -24.14
N LEU A 375 22.22 0.14 -25.27
CA LEU A 375 21.61 -1.20 -25.31
C LEU A 375 22.57 -2.27 -24.78
N GLU A 376 23.83 -2.27 -25.26
CA GLU A 376 24.84 -3.28 -24.86
C GLU A 376 25.22 -3.15 -23.38
N GLU A 377 25.36 -1.93 -22.85
CA GLU A 377 25.62 -1.69 -21.43
C GLU A 377 24.49 -2.23 -20.57
N ARG A 378 23.25 -1.94 -20.96
CA ARG A 378 22.05 -2.39 -20.25
C ARG A 378 21.91 -3.90 -20.28
N ASP A 379 22.06 -4.52 -21.45
CA ASP A 379 21.98 -5.97 -21.59
C ASP A 379 23.02 -6.67 -20.70
N ARG A 380 24.24 -6.14 -20.63
CA ARG A 380 25.30 -6.65 -19.74
C ARG A 380 24.90 -6.54 -18.27
N ALA A 381 24.36 -5.39 -17.84
CA ALA A 381 23.95 -5.18 -16.44
C ALA A 381 22.83 -6.15 -16.04
N LEU A 382 21.79 -6.27 -16.87
CA LEU A 382 20.68 -7.19 -16.61
C LEU A 382 21.12 -8.66 -16.62
N LEU A 383 21.99 -9.04 -17.55
CA LEU A 383 22.54 -10.40 -17.64
C LEU A 383 23.42 -10.72 -16.44
N ALA A 384 24.29 -9.80 -16.01
CA ALA A 384 25.14 -9.99 -14.83
C ALA A 384 24.29 -10.27 -13.58
N LEU A 385 23.26 -9.48 -13.37
CA LEU A 385 22.33 -9.69 -12.24
C LEU A 385 21.57 -11.02 -12.37
N LYS A 386 21.11 -11.37 -13.57
CA LYS A 386 20.39 -12.65 -13.84
C LYS A 386 21.25 -13.87 -13.52
N LEU A 387 22.55 -13.80 -13.81
CA LEU A 387 23.51 -14.89 -13.60
C LEU A 387 24.18 -14.86 -12.22
N SER A 388 23.88 -13.90 -11.38
CA SER A 388 24.48 -13.79 -10.05
C SER A 388 24.15 -14.98 -9.16
N ASP A 389 25.07 -15.36 -8.29
CA ASP A 389 24.92 -16.46 -7.33
C ASP A 389 23.72 -16.21 -6.40
N GLU A 390 23.44 -14.94 -6.08
CA GLU A 390 22.32 -14.54 -5.24
C GLU A 390 20.97 -14.88 -5.85
N ARG A 391 20.86 -14.86 -7.20
CA ARG A 391 19.63 -15.22 -7.93
C ARG A 391 19.54 -16.71 -8.26
N ASN A 392 20.60 -17.47 -8.06
CA ASN A 392 20.72 -18.87 -8.51
C ASN A 392 21.17 -19.79 -7.36
N ARG A 393 20.51 -19.68 -6.18
CA ARG A 393 20.73 -20.57 -5.04
C ARG A 393 19.99 -21.88 -5.26
N ASN A 394 20.66 -22.86 -5.89
CA ASN A 394 20.07 -24.13 -6.24
C ASN A 394 19.43 -24.85 -5.05
N GLU A 395 20.03 -24.78 -3.86
CA GLU A 395 19.48 -25.35 -2.64
C GLU A 395 18.11 -24.79 -2.27
N ILE A 396 17.90 -23.48 -2.42
CA ILE A 396 16.64 -22.82 -2.13
C ILE A 396 15.59 -23.17 -3.19
N GLN A 397 15.99 -23.14 -4.46
CA GLN A 397 15.09 -23.46 -5.56
C GLN A 397 14.59 -24.91 -5.47
N HIS A 398 15.47 -25.87 -5.14
CA HIS A 398 15.11 -27.27 -4.92
C HIS A 398 14.24 -27.47 -3.69
N ALA A 399 14.57 -26.82 -2.56
CA ALA A 399 13.76 -26.89 -1.35
C ALA A 399 12.34 -26.38 -1.58
N VAL A 400 12.22 -25.21 -2.21
CA VAL A 400 10.91 -24.60 -2.53
C VAL A 400 10.12 -25.47 -3.52
N ALA A 401 10.75 -26.03 -4.55
CA ALA A 401 10.11 -26.94 -5.48
C ALA A 401 9.56 -28.20 -4.76
N SER A 402 10.34 -28.78 -3.84
CA SER A 402 9.93 -29.93 -3.03
C SER A 402 8.73 -29.59 -2.12
N ILE A 403 8.77 -28.46 -1.45
CA ILE A 403 7.68 -28.01 -0.56
C ILE A 403 6.43 -27.65 -1.38
N SER A 404 6.60 -27.07 -2.55
CA SER A 404 5.49 -26.73 -3.42
C SER A 404 4.77 -27.96 -3.98
N ALA A 405 5.39 -29.13 -3.98
CA ALA A 405 4.77 -30.38 -4.36
C ALA A 405 3.96 -31.05 -3.22
N GLN A 406 4.12 -30.57 -1.97
CA GLN A 406 3.45 -31.13 -0.78
C GLN A 406 2.20 -30.33 -0.46
N HIS A 407 1.25 -30.91 0.29
CA HIS A 407 0.16 -30.20 0.90
C HIS A 407 0.59 -29.68 2.28
N PRO A 408 0.72 -28.34 2.47
CA PRO A 408 1.14 -27.77 3.75
C PRO A 408 -0.05 -27.75 4.72
N GLU A 409 -0.22 -28.82 5.48
CA GLU A 409 -1.31 -28.98 6.45
C GLU A 409 -0.77 -29.25 7.84
N ARG A 410 -1.48 -28.79 8.86
CA ARG A 410 -1.25 -29.16 10.25
C ARG A 410 -1.57 -30.65 10.44
N SER A 411 -0.91 -31.29 11.40
CA SER A 411 -1.06 -32.74 11.62
C SER A 411 -2.48 -33.16 11.99
N ARG A 412 -3.26 -32.27 12.63
CA ARG A 412 -4.65 -32.47 13.00
C ARG A 412 -5.54 -31.29 12.65
N PRO A 413 -6.85 -31.48 12.47
CA PRO A 413 -7.78 -30.39 12.23
C PRO A 413 -7.89 -29.48 13.47
N PHE A 414 -8.33 -28.23 13.25
CA PHE A 414 -8.45 -27.21 14.30
C PHE A 414 -9.23 -27.71 15.53
N SER A 415 -10.33 -28.43 15.35
CA SER A 415 -11.16 -28.93 16.48
C SER A 415 -10.35 -29.78 17.46
N GLU A 416 -9.43 -30.61 16.99
CA GLU A 416 -8.56 -31.43 17.84
C GLU A 416 -7.39 -30.61 18.42
N ARG A 417 -6.78 -29.72 17.60
CA ARG A 417 -5.73 -28.82 18.07
C ARG A 417 -6.25 -27.91 19.19
N HIS A 418 -7.44 -27.36 19.03
CA HIS A 418 -8.05 -26.47 20.00
C HIS A 418 -8.20 -27.16 21.37
N ILE A 419 -8.64 -28.42 21.40
CA ILE A 419 -8.74 -29.21 22.64
C ILE A 419 -7.34 -29.42 23.27
N ALA A 420 -6.35 -29.76 22.47
CA ALA A 420 -4.97 -29.95 22.95
C ALA A 420 -4.37 -28.64 23.50
N GLN A 421 -4.62 -27.53 22.84
CA GLN A 421 -4.18 -26.17 23.23
C GLN A 421 -4.89 -25.73 24.51
N GLN A 422 -6.20 -25.91 24.63
CA GLN A 422 -6.95 -25.59 25.84
C GLN A 422 -6.44 -26.39 27.05
N LYS A 423 -6.15 -27.68 26.87
CA LYS A 423 -5.58 -28.52 27.92
C LYS A 423 -4.19 -28.04 28.36
N LYS A 424 -3.35 -27.62 27.42
CA LYS A 424 -1.97 -27.14 27.69
C LYS A 424 -1.98 -25.78 28.38
N TRP A 425 -2.72 -24.81 27.81
CA TRP A 425 -2.63 -23.41 28.19
C TRP A 425 -3.64 -23.01 29.28
N GLN A 426 -4.74 -23.72 29.41
CA GLN A 426 -5.80 -23.46 30.41
C GLN A 426 -6.26 -21.99 30.41
N MET A 427 -6.39 -21.40 29.20
CA MET A 427 -6.80 -20.03 29.08
C MET A 427 -8.23 -19.81 29.60
N PRO A 428 -8.49 -18.65 30.24
CA PRO A 428 -9.86 -18.26 30.58
C PRO A 428 -10.69 -18.06 29.31
N ILE A 429 -12.01 -17.97 29.43
CA ILE A 429 -12.85 -17.46 28.32
C ILE A 429 -12.44 -16.00 28.01
N PHE A 430 -12.56 -15.59 26.75
CA PHE A 430 -12.17 -14.29 26.27
C PHE A 430 -10.71 -13.92 26.66
N PRO A 431 -9.69 -14.72 26.25
CA PRO A 431 -8.32 -14.42 26.61
C PRO A 431 -7.92 -13.05 26.08
N THR A 432 -7.20 -12.28 26.90
CA THR A 432 -6.73 -10.94 26.55
C THR A 432 -5.28 -10.97 26.08
N THR A 433 -4.98 -10.25 25.02
CA THR A 433 -3.62 -10.11 24.46
C THR A 433 -3.46 -8.79 23.73
N THR A 434 -2.25 -8.49 23.25
CA THR A 434 -1.98 -7.38 22.31
C THR A 434 -1.48 -7.92 20.98
N ILE A 435 -1.38 -7.05 19.96
CA ILE A 435 -0.97 -7.47 18.62
C ILE A 435 0.55 -7.72 18.55
N GLY A 436 1.38 -6.95 19.29
CA GLY A 436 2.84 -7.19 19.32
C GLY A 436 3.65 -5.98 19.75
N SER A 437 3.57 -4.87 19.04
CA SER A 437 4.40 -3.70 19.32
C SER A 437 3.84 -2.81 20.43
N PHE A 438 4.73 -2.27 21.27
CA PHE A 438 4.46 -1.23 22.25
C PHE A 438 5.05 0.12 21.84
N PRO A 439 4.71 1.23 22.55
CA PRO A 439 5.18 2.57 22.22
C PRO A 439 6.68 2.67 22.06
N GLN A 440 7.12 3.23 20.93
CA GLN A 440 8.52 3.51 20.63
C GLN A 440 8.88 4.89 21.18
N SER A 441 9.34 4.92 22.43
CA SER A 441 9.72 6.17 23.10
C SER A 441 10.89 6.89 22.39
N PRO A 442 11.14 8.19 22.70
CA PRO A 442 12.32 8.90 22.21
C PRO A 442 13.62 8.19 22.57
N GLU A 443 13.68 7.56 23.77
CA GLU A 443 14.85 6.83 24.26
C GLU A 443 15.13 5.58 23.44
N VAL A 444 14.10 4.80 23.08
CA VAL A 444 14.21 3.62 22.19
C VAL A 444 14.75 4.04 20.82
N ARG A 445 14.22 5.14 20.28
CA ARG A 445 14.70 5.66 18.98
C ARG A 445 16.14 6.16 19.06
N LYS A 446 16.53 6.82 20.16
CA LYS A 446 17.89 7.30 20.39
C LYS A 446 18.87 6.14 20.58
N ALA A 447 18.53 5.14 21.38
CA ALA A 447 19.36 3.95 21.60
C ALA A 447 19.66 3.23 20.28
N ARG A 448 18.65 3.03 19.43
CA ARG A 448 18.80 2.45 18.09
C ARG A 448 19.70 3.31 17.18
N GLN A 449 19.58 4.64 17.26
CA GLN A 449 20.43 5.56 16.49
C GLN A 449 21.89 5.46 16.93
N LEU A 450 22.17 5.43 18.25
CA LEU A 450 23.52 5.30 18.80
C LEU A 450 24.15 3.98 18.38
N TRP A 451 23.40 2.89 18.43
CA TRP A 451 23.86 1.58 17.95
C TRP A 451 24.14 1.58 16.44
N ARG A 452 23.24 2.08 15.62
CA ARG A 452 23.44 2.15 14.14
C ARG A 452 24.61 3.03 13.73
N LYS A 453 24.98 4.04 14.53
CA LYS A 453 26.18 4.87 14.34
C LYS A 453 27.47 4.25 14.88
N GLY A 454 27.39 3.11 15.57
CA GLY A 454 28.53 2.47 16.23
C GLY A 454 28.98 3.17 17.52
N GLU A 455 28.20 4.12 18.04
CA GLU A 455 28.44 4.79 19.33
C GLU A 455 28.12 3.85 20.51
N TRP A 456 27.16 2.95 20.32
CA TRP A 456 26.87 1.83 21.20
C TRP A 456 27.29 0.50 20.53
N ASN A 457 27.85 -0.40 21.32
CA ASN A 457 28.12 -1.76 20.90
C ASN A 457 26.86 -2.65 21.01
N ASN A 458 26.92 -3.88 20.50
CA ASN A 458 25.81 -4.82 20.52
C ASN A 458 25.33 -5.15 21.95
N GLU A 459 26.23 -5.27 22.90
CA GLU A 459 25.93 -5.60 24.31
C GLU A 459 25.14 -4.47 24.97
N GLN A 460 25.55 -3.22 24.80
CA GLN A 460 24.86 -2.04 25.31
C GLN A 460 23.44 -1.92 24.74
N TYR A 461 23.30 -2.13 23.45
CA TYR A 461 22.01 -2.07 22.79
C TYR A 461 21.09 -3.22 23.23
N THR A 462 21.61 -4.46 23.29
CA THR A 462 20.84 -5.63 23.76
C THR A 462 20.38 -5.46 25.20
N ASN A 463 21.25 -4.96 26.09
CA ASN A 463 20.86 -4.70 27.48
C ASN A 463 19.75 -3.66 27.59
N PHE A 464 19.82 -2.58 26.84
CA PHE A 464 18.75 -1.59 26.77
C PHE A 464 17.43 -2.18 26.28
N ILE A 465 17.45 -3.01 25.23
CA ILE A 465 16.23 -3.69 24.73
C ILE A 465 15.66 -4.62 25.81
N ARG A 466 16.51 -5.37 26.53
CA ARG A 466 16.08 -6.23 27.65
C ARG A 466 15.43 -5.43 28.78
N GLU A 467 15.95 -4.26 29.12
CA GLU A 467 15.33 -3.36 30.10
C GLU A 467 13.91 -2.92 29.66
N GLN A 468 13.74 -2.59 28.38
CA GLN A 468 12.41 -2.25 27.84
C GLN A 468 11.45 -3.46 27.91
N ILE A 469 11.92 -4.65 27.58
CA ILE A 469 11.15 -5.90 27.69
C ILE A 469 10.73 -6.14 29.15
N ASP A 470 11.64 -5.99 30.13
CA ASP A 470 11.36 -6.17 31.54
C ASP A 470 10.27 -5.21 32.05
N ILE A 471 10.34 -3.92 31.65
CA ILE A 471 9.35 -2.91 32.01
C ILE A 471 7.97 -3.33 31.48
N TRP A 472 7.87 -3.71 30.20
CA TRP A 472 6.59 -3.99 29.57
C TRP A 472 6.04 -5.37 29.94
N ILE A 473 6.84 -6.39 30.18
CA ILE A 473 6.37 -7.67 30.72
C ILE A 473 5.74 -7.47 32.10
N LYS A 474 6.40 -6.72 32.99
CA LYS A 474 5.87 -6.39 34.31
C LYS A 474 4.55 -5.61 34.23
N LEU A 475 4.48 -4.59 33.37
CA LEU A 475 3.24 -3.81 33.15
C LEU A 475 2.10 -4.68 32.62
N GLN A 476 2.36 -5.56 31.68
CA GLN A 476 1.35 -6.47 31.15
C GLN A 476 0.81 -7.42 32.24
N GLU A 477 1.68 -7.93 33.14
CA GLU A 477 1.27 -8.74 34.28
C GLU A 477 0.44 -7.92 35.29
N GLU A 478 0.84 -6.69 35.61
CA GLU A 478 0.11 -5.78 36.52
C GLU A 478 -1.26 -5.36 35.95
N ILE A 479 -1.35 -5.14 34.64
CA ILE A 479 -2.60 -4.86 33.94
C ILE A 479 -3.52 -6.09 33.94
N GLY A 480 -2.95 -7.32 33.91
CA GLY A 480 -3.70 -8.56 33.94
C GLY A 480 -3.95 -9.20 32.58
N LEU A 481 -3.14 -8.91 31.56
CA LEU A 481 -3.22 -9.59 30.25
C LEU A 481 -2.93 -11.09 30.39
N ASP A 482 -3.68 -11.92 29.68
CA ASP A 482 -3.55 -13.39 29.77
C ASP A 482 -2.37 -13.92 28.95
N VAL A 483 -2.14 -13.34 27.75
CA VAL A 483 -1.03 -13.67 26.86
C VAL A 483 -0.24 -12.42 26.57
N LEU A 484 1.08 -12.49 26.77
CA LEU A 484 1.99 -11.34 26.72
C LEU A 484 2.76 -11.31 25.39
N VAL A 485 3.40 -10.18 25.13
CA VAL A 485 4.32 -9.96 24.00
C VAL A 485 5.59 -9.26 24.46
N HIS A 486 6.70 -9.42 23.75
CA HIS A 486 7.97 -8.76 24.11
C HIS A 486 8.00 -7.26 23.79
N GLY A 487 7.13 -6.77 22.87
CA GLY A 487 6.95 -5.34 22.59
C GLY A 487 7.68 -4.80 21.37
N GLU A 488 8.50 -5.58 20.68
CA GLU A 488 9.15 -5.25 19.40
C GLU A 488 10.07 -4.01 19.43
N PHE A 489 10.76 -3.75 20.54
CA PHE A 489 11.61 -2.56 20.72
C PHE A 489 12.82 -2.55 19.81
N GLU A 490 13.30 -3.71 19.37
CA GLU A 490 14.42 -3.88 18.45
C GLU A 490 14.06 -3.51 17.00
N ARG A 491 12.78 -3.42 16.65
CA ARG A 491 12.29 -3.25 15.27
C ARG A 491 11.98 -1.80 14.92
N THR A 492 12.51 -1.33 13.77
CA THR A 492 12.10 -0.04 13.18
C THR A 492 10.83 -0.17 12.40
N ASP A 493 10.77 -1.20 11.55
CA ASP A 493 9.68 -1.51 10.65
C ASP A 493 9.54 -3.03 10.57
N MET A 494 8.32 -3.53 10.37
CA MET A 494 8.04 -4.95 10.38
C MET A 494 8.55 -5.71 9.14
N VAL A 495 8.93 -5.00 8.07
CA VAL A 495 9.50 -5.62 6.86
C VAL A 495 11.01 -5.39 6.79
N GLU A 496 11.49 -4.18 7.07
CA GLU A 496 12.92 -3.87 7.13
C GLU A 496 13.65 -4.81 8.08
N PHE A 497 13.11 -5.04 9.28
CA PHE A 497 13.73 -5.91 10.29
C PHE A 497 13.97 -7.34 9.80
N PHE A 498 12.96 -7.96 9.17
CA PHE A 498 13.09 -9.32 8.65
C PHE A 498 13.98 -9.37 7.42
N GLY A 499 13.86 -8.40 6.52
CA GLY A 499 14.72 -8.31 5.35
C GLY A 499 16.21 -8.20 5.70
N GLU A 500 16.58 -7.44 6.76
CA GLU A 500 17.96 -7.35 7.23
C GLU A 500 18.52 -8.71 7.69
N LYS A 501 17.66 -9.61 8.16
CA LYS A 501 18.02 -10.93 8.69
C LYS A 501 17.88 -12.08 7.69
N LEU A 502 17.34 -11.81 6.51
CA LEU A 502 17.19 -12.78 5.42
C LEU A 502 18.26 -12.56 4.33
N ALA A 503 18.64 -13.61 3.60
CA ALA A 503 19.42 -13.47 2.38
C ALA A 503 18.52 -13.04 1.22
N GLY A 504 19.10 -12.54 0.14
CA GLY A 504 18.38 -12.09 -1.05
C GLY A 504 17.79 -10.67 -0.95
N PHE A 505 18.01 -9.97 0.18
CA PHE A 505 17.59 -8.61 0.41
C PHE A 505 18.72 -7.61 0.35
N VAL A 506 18.40 -6.40 -0.07
CA VAL A 506 19.28 -5.23 0.03
C VAL A 506 18.47 -3.99 0.39
N PHE A 507 19.16 -3.00 0.98
CA PHE A 507 18.55 -1.76 1.46
C PHE A 507 19.20 -0.56 0.80
N THR A 508 18.37 0.34 0.29
CA THR A 508 18.82 1.61 -0.26
C THR A 508 19.13 2.61 0.86
N GLN A 509 19.92 3.64 0.54
CA GLN A 509 20.15 4.78 1.44
C GLN A 509 19.04 5.83 1.30
N ASN A 510 18.62 6.14 0.07
CA ASN A 510 17.70 7.20 -0.29
C ASN A 510 16.50 6.71 -1.14
N GLY A 511 16.25 5.41 -1.20
CA GLY A 511 15.17 4.81 -1.97
C GLY A 511 13.79 5.05 -1.35
N TRP A 512 13.48 6.29 -1.00
CA TRP A 512 12.24 6.70 -0.38
C TRP A 512 11.12 6.86 -1.39
N VAL A 513 9.93 6.36 -1.05
CA VAL A 513 8.68 6.60 -1.78
C VAL A 513 7.61 7.14 -0.84
N GLN A 514 6.67 7.90 -1.36
CA GLN A 514 5.54 8.41 -0.59
C GLN A 514 4.54 7.28 -0.32
N SER A 515 4.13 7.14 0.94
CA SER A 515 3.02 6.26 1.33
C SER A 515 1.72 7.08 1.46
N TYR A 516 1.71 8.09 2.32
CA TYR A 516 0.61 9.05 2.45
C TYR A 516 1.09 10.31 3.16
N GLY A 517 0.54 11.47 2.82
CA GLY A 517 0.95 12.74 3.44
C GLY A 517 2.47 12.83 3.51
N SER A 518 3.03 13.23 4.65
CA SER A 518 4.49 13.28 4.86
C SER A 518 5.13 11.92 5.12
N ARG A 519 4.36 10.84 5.27
CA ARG A 519 4.91 9.52 5.49
C ARG A 519 5.58 8.99 4.23
N CYS A 520 6.89 8.85 4.31
CA CYS A 520 7.70 8.15 3.32
C CYS A 520 8.14 6.81 3.89
N VAL A 521 8.17 5.80 3.04
CA VAL A 521 8.71 4.47 3.31
C VAL A 521 9.90 4.21 2.42
N LYS A 522 10.77 3.32 2.85
CA LYS A 522 11.94 2.88 2.09
C LYS A 522 11.88 1.36 1.96
N PRO A 523 11.11 0.86 0.97
CA PRO A 523 10.93 -0.57 0.80
C PRO A 523 12.27 -1.27 0.60
N PRO A 524 12.51 -2.42 1.25
CA PRO A 524 13.64 -3.26 0.90
C PRO A 524 13.51 -3.78 -0.53
N ILE A 525 14.62 -4.20 -1.10
CA ILE A 525 14.68 -4.80 -2.44
C ILE A 525 14.95 -6.29 -2.30
N ILE A 526 14.04 -7.13 -2.76
CA ILE A 526 14.27 -8.56 -2.94
C ILE A 526 14.91 -8.72 -4.32
N PHE A 527 16.23 -8.90 -4.34
CA PHE A 527 16.99 -8.98 -5.58
C PHE A 527 17.50 -10.39 -5.89
N GLY A 528 17.60 -11.25 -4.88
CA GLY A 528 18.10 -12.63 -4.96
C GLY A 528 17.11 -13.66 -4.42
N ASP A 529 17.52 -14.94 -4.42
CA ASP A 529 16.76 -16.01 -3.77
C ASP A 529 16.77 -15.81 -2.25
N VAL A 530 15.57 -15.81 -1.64
CA VAL A 530 15.42 -15.58 -0.21
C VAL A 530 15.76 -16.82 0.60
N ALA A 531 16.67 -16.67 1.57
CA ALA A 531 17.08 -17.74 2.45
C ALA A 531 17.18 -17.28 3.90
N PHE A 532 16.93 -18.20 4.81
CA PHE A 532 17.15 -18.05 6.24
C PHE A 532 18.67 -18.01 6.53
N LYS A 533 19.13 -16.99 7.25
CA LYS A 533 20.54 -16.84 7.65
C LYS A 533 20.80 -17.23 9.10
N GLY A 534 19.73 -17.43 9.88
CA GLY A 534 19.80 -17.71 11.30
C GLY A 534 18.60 -17.11 12.04
N GLN A 535 18.50 -17.41 13.33
CA GLN A 535 17.39 -16.97 14.18
C GLN A 535 17.22 -15.45 14.17
N MET A 536 15.99 -14.98 14.03
CA MET A 536 15.68 -13.57 13.87
C MET A 536 15.08 -12.93 15.12
N THR A 537 14.20 -13.65 15.83
CA THR A 537 13.37 -13.13 16.94
C THR A 537 13.44 -14.02 18.19
N VAL A 538 14.10 -15.17 18.11
CA VAL A 538 14.13 -16.19 19.16
C VAL A 538 14.71 -15.66 20.47
N GLU A 539 15.81 -14.91 20.41
CA GLU A 539 16.51 -14.42 21.60
C GLU A 539 15.66 -13.44 22.42
N GLU A 540 15.04 -12.45 21.77
CA GLU A 540 14.17 -11.47 22.44
C GLU A 540 12.91 -12.13 23.01
N THR A 541 12.31 -13.04 22.25
CA THR A 541 11.09 -13.74 22.69
C THR A 541 11.40 -14.70 23.85
N LYS A 542 12.50 -15.44 23.77
CA LYS A 542 12.96 -16.34 24.85
C LYS A 542 13.33 -15.55 26.11
N TYR A 543 13.99 -14.39 25.95
CA TYR A 543 14.26 -13.52 27.08
C TYR A 543 12.96 -13.06 27.74
N ALA A 544 11.99 -12.57 26.98
CA ALA A 544 10.69 -12.16 27.49
C ALA A 544 9.97 -13.33 28.23
N GLN A 545 9.96 -14.54 27.64
CA GLN A 545 9.37 -15.71 28.27
C GLN A 545 10.06 -16.09 29.59
N SER A 546 11.36 -15.82 29.72
CA SER A 546 12.10 -16.09 30.99
C SER A 546 11.69 -15.15 32.13
N ARG A 547 11.00 -14.04 31.83
CA ARG A 547 10.59 -13.01 32.80
C ARG A 547 9.17 -13.23 33.36
N THR A 548 8.41 -14.17 32.82
CA THR A 548 7.03 -14.44 33.20
C THR A 548 6.68 -15.91 33.13
N LYS A 549 5.64 -16.31 33.90
CA LYS A 549 5.02 -17.64 33.80
C LYS A 549 3.87 -17.68 32.80
N ARG A 550 3.36 -16.51 32.39
CA ARG A 550 2.31 -16.42 31.35
C ARG A 550 2.91 -16.70 29.97
N PRO A 551 2.13 -17.23 29.03
CA PRO A 551 2.65 -17.43 27.68
C PRO A 551 3.01 -16.09 27.02
N VAL A 552 4.16 -16.06 26.34
CA VAL A 552 4.62 -14.95 25.51
C VAL A 552 4.50 -15.37 24.06
N LYS A 553 3.86 -14.54 23.23
CA LYS A 553 3.77 -14.79 21.78
C LYS A 553 5.07 -14.40 21.08
N GLY A 554 5.59 -15.30 20.25
CA GLY A 554 6.59 -14.97 19.22
C GLY A 554 5.89 -14.19 18.10
N MET A 555 6.57 -13.14 17.60
CA MET A 555 5.98 -12.19 16.65
C MET A 555 6.77 -12.15 15.34
N LEU A 556 6.12 -12.51 14.25
CA LEU A 556 6.71 -12.52 12.90
C LEU A 556 5.83 -11.74 11.91
N THR A 557 6.46 -11.23 10.86
CA THR A 557 5.74 -10.77 9.68
C THR A 557 5.66 -11.89 8.66
N GLY A 558 4.49 -12.08 8.06
CA GLY A 558 4.23 -13.16 7.13
C GLY A 558 4.82 -12.94 5.73
N PRO A 559 4.91 -14.01 4.93
CA PRO A 559 5.58 -14.00 3.64
C PRO A 559 4.94 -13.05 2.63
N ILE A 560 3.63 -12.94 2.62
CA ILE A 560 2.90 -12.08 1.69
C ILE A 560 3.13 -10.61 2.00
N THR A 561 3.12 -10.26 3.28
CA THR A 561 3.36 -8.88 3.73
C THR A 561 4.79 -8.45 3.45
N ILE A 562 5.79 -9.29 3.74
CA ILE A 562 7.19 -8.98 3.43
C ILE A 562 7.37 -8.75 1.92
N MET A 563 6.76 -9.59 1.08
CA MET A 563 6.83 -9.44 -0.36
C MET A 563 6.13 -8.17 -0.86
N ASN A 564 4.88 -7.93 -0.41
CA ASN A 564 4.05 -6.82 -0.92
C ASN A 564 4.58 -5.44 -0.52
N TRP A 565 5.32 -5.34 0.59
CA TRP A 565 5.93 -4.10 1.05
C TRP A 565 7.41 -3.97 0.68
N SER A 566 7.89 -4.83 -0.23
CA SER A 566 9.22 -4.78 -0.83
C SER A 566 9.14 -4.50 -2.33
N PHE A 567 10.20 -3.94 -2.90
CA PHE A 567 10.42 -4.05 -4.33
C PHE A 567 10.93 -5.46 -4.64
N VAL A 568 10.30 -6.14 -5.58
CA VAL A 568 10.60 -7.54 -5.88
C VAL A 568 11.35 -7.70 -7.18
N ARG A 569 12.10 -8.80 -7.30
CA ARG A 569 12.69 -9.27 -8.56
C ARG A 569 11.56 -9.67 -9.53
N GLU A 570 11.83 -9.55 -10.84
CA GLU A 570 10.82 -9.77 -11.90
C GLU A 570 11.11 -11.00 -12.78
N ASP A 571 12.23 -11.70 -12.54
CA ASP A 571 12.65 -12.87 -13.30
C ASP A 571 11.99 -14.19 -12.83
N ILE A 572 11.34 -14.17 -11.67
CA ILE A 572 10.50 -15.26 -11.15
C ILE A 572 9.13 -14.70 -10.73
N THR A 573 8.14 -15.59 -10.57
CA THR A 573 6.79 -15.18 -10.21
C THR A 573 6.69 -14.73 -8.75
N ARG A 574 5.72 -13.87 -8.43
CA ARG A 574 5.42 -13.46 -7.03
C ARG A 574 5.08 -14.67 -6.14
N GLU A 575 4.42 -15.68 -6.68
CA GLU A 575 4.16 -16.95 -6.01
C GLU A 575 5.46 -17.65 -5.59
N GLN A 576 6.44 -17.73 -6.48
CA GLN A 576 7.76 -18.31 -6.17
C GLN A 576 8.51 -17.52 -5.10
N ILE A 577 8.47 -16.19 -5.14
CA ILE A 577 9.06 -15.33 -4.10
C ILE A 577 8.37 -15.57 -2.75
N ALA A 578 7.02 -15.62 -2.73
CA ALA A 578 6.26 -15.89 -1.52
C ALA A 578 6.60 -17.24 -0.90
N TYR A 579 6.83 -18.27 -1.71
CA TYR A 579 7.21 -19.60 -1.22
C TYR A 579 8.65 -19.64 -0.68
N GLN A 580 9.58 -18.89 -1.28
CA GLN A 580 10.93 -18.72 -0.70
C GLN A 580 10.88 -18.03 0.66
N LEU A 581 10.10 -16.95 0.79
CA LEU A 581 9.87 -16.26 2.05
C LEU A 581 9.22 -17.17 3.09
N ALA A 582 8.19 -17.91 2.68
CA ALA A 582 7.49 -18.86 3.55
C ALA A 582 8.42 -19.96 4.07
N TYR A 583 9.29 -20.49 3.21
CA TYR A 583 10.28 -21.49 3.61
C TYR A 583 11.31 -20.93 4.60
N ALA A 584 11.77 -19.69 4.40
CA ALA A 584 12.68 -19.04 5.33
C ALA A 584 12.00 -18.76 6.69
N LEU A 585 10.76 -18.27 6.70
CA LEU A 585 9.99 -18.02 7.92
C LEU A 585 9.62 -19.29 8.66
N ARG A 586 9.35 -20.39 7.95
CA ARG A 586 9.13 -21.70 8.57
C ARG A 586 10.27 -22.08 9.51
N GLN A 587 11.52 -21.85 9.10
CA GLN A 587 12.70 -22.16 9.91
C GLN A 587 12.74 -21.31 11.20
N GLU A 588 12.26 -20.07 11.16
CA GLU A 588 12.13 -19.22 12.35
C GLU A 588 10.99 -19.68 13.26
N VAL A 589 9.84 -20.08 12.69
CA VAL A 589 8.70 -20.63 13.43
C VAL A 589 9.12 -21.93 14.16
N GLU A 590 9.83 -22.81 13.47
CA GLU A 590 10.38 -24.04 14.07
C GLU A 590 11.41 -23.74 15.18
N ALA A 591 12.27 -22.74 15.00
CA ALA A 591 13.25 -22.32 16.00
C ALA A 591 12.59 -21.72 17.25
N LEU A 592 11.54 -20.95 17.10
CA LEU A 592 10.73 -20.42 18.22
C LEU A 592 10.09 -21.58 19.00
N GLU A 593 9.47 -22.55 18.33
CA GLU A 593 8.89 -23.71 18.98
C GLU A 593 9.94 -24.54 19.73
N GLN A 594 11.10 -24.79 19.10
CA GLN A 594 12.23 -25.49 19.73
C GLN A 594 12.78 -24.75 20.97
N ALA A 595 12.69 -23.42 20.97
CA ALA A 595 13.03 -22.58 22.13
C ALA A 595 11.96 -22.59 23.24
N GLY A 596 10.88 -23.35 23.08
CA GLY A 596 9.78 -23.48 24.05
C GLY A 596 8.67 -22.43 23.91
N ILE A 597 8.67 -21.64 22.85
CA ILE A 597 7.61 -20.67 22.58
C ILE A 597 6.41 -21.41 21.96
N GLY A 598 5.31 -21.44 22.66
CA GLY A 598 4.14 -22.23 22.27
C GLY A 598 2.97 -21.43 21.74
N MET A 599 3.13 -20.11 21.57
CA MET A 599 2.22 -19.24 20.83
C MET A 599 3.04 -18.40 19.88
N ILE A 600 2.73 -18.46 18.57
CA ILE A 600 3.51 -17.77 17.52
C ILE A 600 2.52 -17.06 16.61
N GLN A 601 2.70 -15.75 16.45
CA GLN A 601 1.90 -14.91 15.56
C GLN A 601 2.69 -14.58 14.30
N VAL A 602 2.07 -14.80 13.14
CA VAL A 602 2.59 -14.50 11.82
C VAL A 602 1.61 -13.56 11.14
N ASP A 603 1.96 -12.28 11.08
CA ASP A 603 1.05 -11.20 10.67
C ASP A 603 1.01 -11.01 9.16
N GLU A 604 -0.19 -10.96 8.61
CA GLU A 604 -0.42 -10.81 7.17
C GLU A 604 -1.35 -9.62 6.82
N PRO A 605 -1.02 -8.39 7.25
CA PRO A 605 -1.85 -7.23 6.95
C PRO A 605 -1.95 -6.91 5.45
N ALA A 606 -0.99 -7.35 4.64
CA ALA A 606 -0.91 -7.01 3.23
C ALA A 606 -1.52 -8.07 2.27
N VAL A 607 -2.18 -9.12 2.77
CA VAL A 607 -2.82 -10.12 1.88
C VAL A 607 -3.91 -9.47 1.04
N ARG A 608 -4.83 -8.72 1.65
CA ARG A 608 -5.87 -7.99 0.92
C ARG A 608 -5.30 -6.92 0.00
N GLU A 609 -4.26 -6.23 0.45
CA GLU A 609 -3.60 -5.18 -0.31
C GLU A 609 -2.96 -5.65 -1.62
N GLY A 610 -2.59 -6.92 -1.67
CA GLY A 610 -2.02 -7.57 -2.86
C GLY A 610 -3.04 -8.15 -3.83
N LEU A 611 -4.35 -8.03 -3.56
CA LEU A 611 -5.39 -8.53 -4.45
C LEU A 611 -5.25 -7.92 -5.86
N PRO A 612 -5.25 -8.75 -6.90
CA PRO A 612 -5.33 -8.29 -8.27
C PRO A 612 -6.57 -7.43 -8.52
N LEU A 613 -6.45 -6.46 -9.42
CA LEU A 613 -7.57 -5.60 -9.81
C LEU A 613 -8.63 -6.37 -10.63
N LYS A 614 -8.21 -7.43 -11.31
CA LYS A 614 -9.10 -8.35 -12.02
C LYS A 614 -9.69 -9.37 -11.07
N ALA A 615 -11.02 -9.43 -10.99
CA ALA A 615 -11.73 -10.36 -10.11
C ALA A 615 -11.37 -11.84 -10.40
N ASP A 616 -11.17 -12.20 -11.65
CA ASP A 616 -10.85 -13.56 -12.08
C ASP A 616 -9.47 -14.03 -11.57
N ASP A 617 -8.52 -13.11 -11.33
CA ASP A 617 -7.18 -13.41 -10.82
C ASP A 617 -7.11 -13.46 -9.29
N GLN A 618 -8.13 -12.93 -8.59
CA GLN A 618 -8.14 -12.85 -7.12
C GLN A 618 -8.15 -14.24 -6.48
N ALA A 619 -8.94 -15.15 -7.01
CA ALA A 619 -9.01 -16.52 -6.47
C ALA A 619 -7.66 -17.24 -6.60
N LYS A 620 -6.95 -17.06 -7.71
CA LYS A 620 -5.61 -17.63 -7.93
C LYS A 620 -4.59 -17.01 -6.96
N TYR A 621 -4.62 -15.68 -6.81
CA TYR A 621 -3.77 -14.97 -5.86
C TYR A 621 -4.00 -15.48 -4.43
N LEU A 622 -5.24 -15.53 -3.97
CA LEU A 622 -5.58 -15.98 -2.63
C LEU A 622 -5.17 -17.43 -2.38
N ALA A 623 -5.30 -18.30 -3.38
CA ALA A 623 -4.89 -19.68 -3.27
C ALA A 623 -3.41 -19.84 -2.94
N TRP A 624 -2.51 -19.16 -3.69
CA TRP A 624 -1.08 -19.25 -3.39
C TRP A 624 -0.66 -18.42 -2.18
N ALA A 625 -1.35 -17.32 -1.85
CA ALA A 625 -1.10 -16.53 -0.64
C ALA A 625 -1.42 -17.33 0.63
N VAL A 626 -2.58 -17.98 0.68
CA VAL A 626 -2.96 -18.90 1.75
C VAL A 626 -1.94 -20.05 1.87
N ARG A 627 -1.54 -20.62 0.73
CA ARG A 627 -0.54 -21.68 0.71
C ARG A 627 0.81 -21.22 1.28
N ALA A 628 1.27 -20.01 0.96
CA ALA A 628 2.50 -19.47 1.49
C ALA A 628 2.45 -19.33 3.03
N PHE A 629 1.33 -18.83 3.57
CA PHE A 629 1.13 -18.77 5.03
C PHE A 629 1.19 -20.16 5.66
N ARG A 630 0.51 -21.15 5.06
CA ARG A 630 0.51 -22.55 5.56
C ARG A 630 1.90 -23.19 5.49
N ILE A 631 2.68 -22.93 4.42
CA ILE A 631 4.08 -23.39 4.33
C ILE A 631 4.88 -22.88 5.53
N ALA A 632 4.71 -21.61 5.93
CA ALA A 632 5.43 -21.00 7.04
C ALA A 632 5.01 -21.57 8.42
N THR A 633 3.81 -22.11 8.57
CA THR A 633 3.20 -22.35 9.89
C THR A 633 2.78 -23.81 10.16
N CYS A 634 2.74 -24.68 9.13
CA CYS A 634 2.13 -26.01 9.27
C CYS A 634 2.94 -27.05 10.04
N THR A 635 4.23 -26.82 10.28
CA THR A 635 5.15 -27.85 10.83
C THR A 635 5.17 -27.93 12.35
N VAL A 636 4.58 -26.97 13.04
CA VAL A 636 4.55 -26.95 14.51
C VAL A 636 3.60 -28.01 15.08
N GLN A 637 3.86 -28.38 16.33
CA GLN A 637 3.03 -29.35 17.07
C GLN A 637 1.60 -28.84 17.28
N ASP A 638 0.65 -29.75 17.47
CA ASP A 638 -0.76 -29.44 17.69
C ASP A 638 -1.01 -28.55 18.92
N THR A 639 -0.16 -28.65 19.93
CA THR A 639 -0.20 -27.80 21.13
C THR A 639 0.39 -26.43 20.98
N THR A 640 1.12 -26.15 19.88
CA THR A 640 1.61 -24.82 19.54
C THR A 640 0.53 -24.07 18.78
N GLN A 641 0.13 -22.93 19.33
CA GLN A 641 -0.96 -22.11 18.79
C GLN A 641 -0.42 -21.08 17.81
N ILE A 642 -0.93 -21.12 16.59
CA ILE A 642 -0.60 -20.14 15.52
C ILE A 642 -1.63 -19.03 15.52
N HIS A 643 -1.14 -17.82 15.68
CA HIS A 643 -1.91 -16.58 15.53
C HIS A 643 -1.59 -15.89 14.21
N THR A 644 -2.52 -15.08 13.74
CA THR A 644 -2.28 -14.10 12.66
C THR A 644 -3.02 -12.81 12.96
N HIS A 645 -2.62 -11.72 12.28
CA HIS A 645 -3.29 -10.44 12.38
C HIS A 645 -3.48 -9.83 11.01
N MET A 646 -4.64 -9.24 10.77
CA MET A 646 -4.97 -8.50 9.56
C MET A 646 -5.57 -7.14 9.91
N CYS A 647 -5.00 -6.07 9.34
CA CYS A 647 -5.52 -4.70 9.42
C CYS A 647 -6.41 -4.42 8.21
N TYR A 648 -7.35 -3.46 8.35
CA TYR A 648 -8.14 -2.88 7.25
C TYR A 648 -8.84 -3.90 6.34
N CYS A 649 -9.30 -5.03 6.88
CA CYS A 649 -10.02 -6.03 6.10
C CYS A 649 -11.50 -5.68 5.96
N GLU A 650 -12.01 -5.57 4.72
CA GLU A 650 -13.40 -5.89 4.39
C GLU A 650 -13.49 -7.43 4.45
N PHE A 651 -13.76 -7.91 5.64
CA PHE A 651 -13.67 -9.33 6.00
C PHE A 651 -14.61 -10.20 5.17
N HIS A 652 -15.72 -9.62 4.73
CA HIS A 652 -16.76 -10.31 4.00
C HIS A 652 -16.25 -11.02 2.73
N ASP A 653 -15.39 -10.34 1.97
CA ASP A 653 -14.89 -10.87 0.69
C ASP A 653 -13.81 -11.94 0.84
N MET A 654 -13.19 -12.04 2.03
CA MET A 654 -12.01 -12.88 2.25
C MET A 654 -12.19 -13.97 3.30
N ILE A 655 -13.35 -14.09 3.95
CA ILE A 655 -13.57 -14.96 5.11
C ILE A 655 -13.16 -16.41 4.84
N HIS A 656 -13.48 -16.97 3.67
CA HIS A 656 -13.11 -18.33 3.30
C HIS A 656 -11.59 -18.50 3.10
N SER A 657 -10.92 -17.49 2.54
CA SER A 657 -9.47 -17.53 2.37
C SER A 657 -8.75 -17.38 3.71
N ILE A 658 -9.29 -16.57 4.61
CA ILE A 658 -8.78 -16.41 5.98
C ILE A 658 -8.95 -17.74 6.76
N GLU A 659 -10.10 -18.37 6.66
CA GLU A 659 -10.34 -19.68 7.25
C GLU A 659 -9.40 -20.75 6.67
N ALA A 660 -9.16 -20.70 5.36
CA ALA A 660 -8.23 -21.58 4.66
C ALA A 660 -6.76 -21.38 5.05
N MET A 661 -6.36 -20.27 5.66
CA MET A 661 -5.01 -20.10 6.23
C MET A 661 -4.75 -21.07 7.38
N ASP A 662 -5.79 -21.57 8.03
CA ASP A 662 -5.74 -22.53 9.14
C ASP A 662 -4.93 -22.04 10.36
N ALA A 663 -4.92 -20.73 10.61
CA ALA A 663 -4.42 -20.16 11.85
C ALA A 663 -5.37 -20.51 13.00
N ASP A 664 -4.82 -20.82 14.18
CA ASP A 664 -5.66 -21.18 15.34
C ASP A 664 -6.44 -19.96 15.86
N VAL A 665 -5.87 -18.74 15.75
CA VAL A 665 -6.52 -17.47 16.14
C VAL A 665 -6.17 -16.38 15.13
N ILE A 666 -7.20 -15.65 14.66
CA ILE A 666 -6.99 -14.41 13.91
C ILE A 666 -7.37 -13.19 14.75
N SER A 667 -6.55 -12.15 14.75
CA SER A 667 -6.89 -10.83 15.30
C SER A 667 -7.24 -9.86 14.18
N ILE A 668 -8.36 -9.13 14.34
CA ILE A 668 -8.93 -8.28 13.30
C ILE A 668 -9.22 -6.89 13.86
N GLU A 669 -8.96 -5.86 13.07
CA GLU A 669 -9.34 -4.47 13.34
C GLU A 669 -10.85 -4.29 13.13
N THR A 670 -11.56 -3.78 14.14
CA THR A 670 -13.02 -3.67 14.11
C THR A 670 -13.57 -2.31 14.52
N SER A 671 -12.80 -1.49 15.23
CA SER A 671 -13.33 -0.28 15.88
C SER A 671 -13.86 0.77 14.89
N ARG A 672 -13.40 0.77 13.66
CA ARG A 672 -13.87 1.69 12.60
C ARG A 672 -15.02 1.14 11.76
N SER A 673 -15.17 -0.17 11.70
CA SER A 673 -16.23 -0.86 10.91
C SER A 673 -17.46 -1.25 11.72
N HIS A 674 -17.69 -0.65 12.86
CA HIS A 674 -18.64 -0.86 13.96
C HIS A 674 -19.93 -1.70 13.74
N GLY A 675 -20.29 -2.06 12.53
CA GLY A 675 -21.49 -2.86 12.23
C GLY A 675 -21.28 -3.86 11.09
N GLU A 676 -20.42 -3.56 10.15
CA GLU A 676 -20.26 -4.34 8.92
C GLU A 676 -19.61 -5.71 9.19
N LEU A 677 -18.62 -5.75 10.07
CA LEU A 677 -17.93 -6.99 10.42
C LEU A 677 -18.84 -7.95 11.20
N ILE A 678 -19.59 -7.45 12.18
CA ILE A 678 -20.56 -8.25 12.94
C ILE A 678 -21.62 -8.79 12.00
N HIS A 679 -22.11 -7.99 11.05
CA HIS A 679 -23.04 -8.43 10.01
C HIS A 679 -22.43 -9.52 9.11
N SER A 680 -21.14 -9.44 8.78
CA SER A 680 -20.45 -10.48 8.02
C SER A 680 -20.44 -11.83 8.76
N PHE A 681 -20.32 -11.83 10.10
CA PHE A 681 -20.40 -13.04 10.93
C PHE A 681 -21.84 -13.55 11.13
N GLU A 682 -22.85 -12.69 11.02
CA GLU A 682 -24.25 -13.12 10.97
C GLU A 682 -24.55 -13.95 9.72
N LEU A 683 -23.88 -13.61 8.60
CA LEU A 683 -24.05 -14.30 7.32
C LEU A 683 -23.15 -15.52 7.14
N ASN A 684 -21.98 -15.55 7.80
CA ASN A 684 -20.97 -16.59 7.65
C ASN A 684 -20.47 -17.05 9.02
N THR A 685 -20.63 -18.32 9.34
CA THR A 685 -20.12 -18.90 10.58
C THR A 685 -18.60 -19.10 10.48
N TYR A 686 -17.82 -18.31 11.21
CA TYR A 686 -16.38 -18.51 11.34
C TYR A 686 -16.11 -19.55 12.45
N LYS A 687 -15.26 -20.54 12.15
CA LYS A 687 -15.10 -21.74 13.02
C LYS A 687 -13.79 -21.80 13.79
N LEU A 688 -12.89 -20.83 13.58
CA LEU A 688 -11.58 -20.76 14.24
C LEU A 688 -11.59 -19.68 15.34
N GLY A 689 -10.51 -19.60 16.11
CA GLY A 689 -10.36 -18.55 17.11
C GLY A 689 -10.32 -17.15 16.50
N ILE A 690 -11.03 -16.21 17.11
CA ILE A 690 -11.10 -14.84 16.60
C ILE A 690 -10.92 -13.81 17.71
N GLY A 691 -9.98 -12.89 17.52
CA GLY A 691 -9.74 -11.73 18.35
C GLY A 691 -10.30 -10.47 17.69
N LEU A 692 -11.21 -9.79 18.37
CA LEU A 692 -11.71 -8.50 17.91
C LEU A 692 -11.00 -7.36 18.60
N GLY A 693 -10.60 -6.36 17.82
CA GLY A 693 -10.11 -5.09 18.32
C GLY A 693 -11.24 -4.36 19.04
N VAL A 694 -11.06 -4.06 20.31
CA VAL A 694 -12.10 -3.42 21.13
C VAL A 694 -11.90 -1.92 21.28
N TYR A 695 -10.80 -1.37 20.71
CA TYR A 695 -10.58 0.07 20.63
C TYR A 695 -9.63 0.49 19.52
N ASP A 696 -9.91 1.69 18.96
CA ASP A 696 -9.11 2.32 17.90
C ASP A 696 -7.77 2.83 18.45
N ILE A 697 -6.67 2.26 17.94
CA ILE A 697 -5.32 2.67 18.31
C ILE A 697 -4.83 3.92 17.54
N HIS A 698 -5.56 4.40 16.56
CA HIS A 698 -5.16 5.57 15.77
C HIS A 698 -5.54 6.89 16.45
N SER A 699 -6.39 6.84 17.48
CA SER A 699 -6.76 7.99 18.32
C SER A 699 -5.98 7.96 19.64
N PRO A 700 -5.49 9.11 20.14
CA PRO A 700 -4.87 9.20 21.45
C PRO A 700 -5.90 9.15 22.61
N ARG A 701 -7.19 9.06 22.29
CA ARG A 701 -8.27 8.98 23.29
C ARG A 701 -8.22 7.62 24.01
N VAL A 702 -8.24 7.67 25.35
CA VAL A 702 -8.43 6.47 26.17
C VAL A 702 -9.92 6.10 26.15
N PRO A 703 -10.34 4.96 25.60
CA PRO A 703 -11.73 4.55 25.56
C PRO A 703 -12.23 4.16 26.96
N ARG A 704 -13.53 4.37 27.20
CA ARG A 704 -14.14 4.00 28.50
C ARG A 704 -14.44 2.50 28.55
N VAL A 705 -14.48 1.98 29.76
CA VAL A 705 -14.78 0.57 30.03
C VAL A 705 -16.14 0.16 29.43
N GLU A 706 -17.16 1.03 29.57
CA GLU A 706 -18.51 0.77 29.07
C GLU A 706 -18.55 0.65 27.53
N GLU A 707 -17.76 1.44 26.82
CA GLU A 707 -17.67 1.39 25.36
C GLU A 707 -17.11 0.05 24.90
N MET A 708 -16.01 -0.41 25.54
CA MET A 708 -15.40 -1.69 25.25
C MET A 708 -16.30 -2.87 25.66
N THR A 709 -16.95 -2.79 26.83
CA THR A 709 -17.90 -3.82 27.28
C THR A 709 -19.06 -3.97 26.29
N SER A 710 -19.62 -2.86 25.83
CA SER A 710 -20.70 -2.88 24.83
C SER A 710 -20.25 -3.52 23.51
N MET A 711 -19.01 -3.30 23.09
CA MET A 711 -18.46 -3.92 21.88
C MET A 711 -18.29 -5.44 22.05
N ILE A 712 -17.74 -5.87 23.18
CA ILE A 712 -17.61 -7.29 23.53
C ILE A 712 -19.00 -7.98 23.53
N GLU A 713 -20.00 -7.39 24.18
CA GLU A 713 -21.36 -7.94 24.24
C GLU A 713 -22.03 -8.03 22.87
N ARG A 714 -21.78 -7.07 21.99
CA ARG A 714 -22.28 -7.13 20.60
C ARG A 714 -21.63 -8.29 19.83
N ALA A 715 -20.34 -8.48 19.97
CA ALA A 715 -19.60 -9.55 19.32
C ALA A 715 -20.09 -10.93 19.80
N LEU A 716 -20.37 -11.08 21.09
CA LEU A 716 -20.86 -12.34 21.69
C LEU A 716 -22.26 -12.76 21.23
N ARG A 717 -23.00 -11.90 20.51
CA ARG A 717 -24.28 -12.29 19.90
C ARG A 717 -24.09 -13.18 18.66
N VAL A 718 -22.91 -13.11 18.03
CA VAL A 718 -22.64 -13.77 16.75
C VAL A 718 -21.41 -14.70 16.79
N LEU A 719 -20.54 -14.58 17.79
CA LEU A 719 -19.33 -15.39 17.93
C LEU A 719 -19.45 -16.41 19.06
N ASP A 720 -18.81 -17.56 18.87
CA ASP A 720 -18.71 -18.57 19.93
C ASP A 720 -17.82 -18.05 21.07
N PRO A 721 -18.35 -17.95 22.29
CA PRO A 721 -17.59 -17.51 23.47
C PRO A 721 -16.29 -18.28 23.71
N LYS A 722 -16.21 -19.55 23.31
CA LYS A 722 -15.01 -20.39 23.49
C LYS A 722 -13.89 -20.07 22.50
N LEU A 723 -14.21 -19.40 21.40
CA LEU A 723 -13.28 -19.05 20.31
C LEU A 723 -12.92 -17.56 20.32
N PHE A 724 -13.55 -16.76 21.20
CA PHE A 724 -13.43 -15.32 21.19
C PHE A 724 -12.27 -14.81 22.04
N TRP A 725 -11.41 -13.97 21.47
CA TRP A 725 -10.28 -13.30 22.09
C TRP A 725 -10.49 -11.78 22.13
N ILE A 726 -9.82 -11.08 23.03
CA ILE A 726 -9.89 -9.62 23.20
C ILE A 726 -8.51 -9.01 22.99
N ASN A 727 -8.42 -8.04 22.08
CA ASN A 727 -7.19 -7.33 21.78
C ASN A 727 -7.47 -5.88 21.32
N PRO A 728 -6.43 -4.99 21.28
CA PRO A 728 -6.52 -3.74 20.54
C PRO A 728 -6.67 -3.96 19.03
N ASP A 729 -7.13 -2.97 18.30
CA ASP A 729 -7.26 -3.05 16.85
C ASP A 729 -5.96 -3.42 16.13
N CYS A 730 -4.85 -2.82 16.52
CA CYS A 730 -3.54 -3.04 15.90
C CYS A 730 -2.41 -2.84 16.91
N GLY A 731 -1.16 -2.88 16.45
CA GLY A 731 0.04 -2.63 17.26
C GLY A 731 0.09 -1.21 17.84
N LEU A 732 0.63 -1.06 19.04
CA LEU A 732 0.60 0.18 19.84
C LEU A 732 1.82 1.10 19.64
N LYS A 733 2.66 0.79 18.68
CA LYS A 733 3.95 1.46 18.41
C LYS A 733 3.88 2.99 18.33
N THR A 734 2.78 3.54 17.81
CA THR A 734 2.61 4.97 17.56
C THR A 734 1.93 5.71 18.72
N ARG A 735 1.55 5.01 19.77
CA ARG A 735 0.86 5.58 20.95
C ARG A 735 1.84 6.12 21.99
N GLY A 736 1.30 6.95 22.90
CA GLY A 736 2.01 7.36 24.10
C GLY A 736 1.98 6.27 25.17
N PHE A 737 2.88 6.35 26.14
CA PHE A 737 3.00 5.36 27.22
C PHE A 737 1.74 5.34 28.11
N GLU A 738 1.37 6.49 28.66
CA GLU A 738 0.24 6.60 29.62
C GLU A 738 -1.09 6.17 29.00
N GLU A 739 -1.41 6.72 27.81
CA GLU A 739 -2.63 6.36 27.09
C GLU A 739 -2.71 4.88 26.75
N THR A 740 -1.56 4.23 26.46
CA THR A 740 -1.49 2.78 26.20
C THR A 740 -1.82 2.00 27.47
N VAL A 741 -1.18 2.34 28.58
CA VAL A 741 -1.40 1.64 29.86
C VAL A 741 -2.85 1.76 30.31
N ASP A 742 -3.42 2.96 30.23
CA ASP A 742 -4.81 3.21 30.66
C ASP A 742 -5.82 2.53 29.74
N SER A 743 -5.59 2.53 28.44
CA SER A 743 -6.45 1.81 27.47
C SER A 743 -6.44 0.31 27.69
N LEU A 744 -5.27 -0.28 27.95
CA LEU A 744 -5.15 -1.71 28.24
C LEU A 744 -5.77 -2.08 29.59
N ARG A 745 -5.69 -1.23 30.62
CA ARG A 745 -6.40 -1.44 31.89
C ARG A 745 -7.91 -1.46 31.69
N ASN A 746 -8.44 -0.50 30.95
CA ASN A 746 -9.86 -0.42 30.63
C ASN A 746 -10.31 -1.64 29.80
N MET A 747 -9.48 -2.12 28.89
CA MET A 747 -9.74 -3.33 28.09
C MET A 747 -9.85 -4.58 28.98
N VAL A 748 -8.91 -4.76 29.90
CA VAL A 748 -8.93 -5.91 30.84
C VAL A 748 -10.11 -5.81 31.80
N GLU A 749 -10.43 -4.64 32.32
CA GLU A 749 -11.59 -4.42 33.17
C GLU A 749 -12.90 -4.72 32.44
N ALA A 750 -13.07 -4.23 31.21
CA ALA A 750 -14.21 -4.54 30.35
C ALA A 750 -14.36 -6.06 30.11
N THR A 751 -13.23 -6.74 29.91
CA THR A 751 -13.19 -8.19 29.73
C THR A 751 -13.61 -8.93 31.00
N GLN A 752 -13.18 -8.48 32.17
CA GLN A 752 -13.58 -9.06 33.47
C GLN A 752 -15.08 -8.90 33.70
N ILE A 753 -15.67 -7.76 33.37
CA ILE A 753 -17.12 -7.53 33.44
C ILE A 753 -17.85 -8.51 32.51
N ALA A 754 -17.36 -8.66 31.27
CA ALA A 754 -17.96 -9.61 30.31
C ALA A 754 -17.85 -11.05 30.77
N ARG A 755 -16.74 -11.48 31.36
CA ARG A 755 -16.55 -12.82 31.98
C ARG A 755 -17.54 -13.05 33.12
N ALA A 756 -17.70 -12.06 34.01
CA ALA A 756 -18.61 -12.15 35.14
C ALA A 756 -20.07 -12.28 34.69
N ARG A 757 -20.49 -11.52 33.68
CA ARG A 757 -21.84 -11.59 33.11
C ARG A 757 -22.09 -12.94 32.45
N HIS A 758 -21.15 -13.40 31.62
CA HIS A 758 -21.26 -14.70 30.95
C HIS A 758 -21.35 -15.88 31.94
N ALA A 759 -20.63 -15.80 33.06
CA ALA A 759 -20.72 -16.83 34.12
C ALA A 759 -22.07 -16.83 34.88
N GLN A 760 -22.82 -15.72 34.82
CA GLN A 760 -24.15 -15.60 35.48
C GLN A 760 -25.31 -15.95 34.55
N GLU A 761 -25.11 -16.01 33.24
CA GLU A 761 -26.14 -16.48 32.31
C GLU A 761 -26.37 -17.98 32.48
N PRO A 762 -27.62 -18.45 32.79
CA PRO A 762 -27.88 -19.87 32.83
C PRO A 762 -27.62 -20.45 31.45
N ILE A 763 -26.97 -21.63 31.40
CA ILE A 763 -26.76 -22.41 30.18
C ILE A 763 -28.14 -22.66 29.55
N ALA A 764 -28.58 -21.74 28.71
CA ALA A 764 -29.77 -21.93 27.90
C ALA A 764 -29.43 -23.04 26.89
N ASN A 765 -30.07 -24.21 27.10
CA ASN A 765 -29.95 -25.39 26.26
C ASN A 765 -29.98 -25.03 24.79
N ASN A 766 -28.86 -25.17 24.11
CA ASN A 766 -28.83 -25.22 22.66
C ASN A 766 -29.66 -26.41 22.17
N ARG A 767 -30.84 -26.08 21.62
CA ARG A 767 -31.59 -26.98 20.73
C ARG A 767 -31.27 -26.62 19.27
#